data_bc900fb5478045c4847d412a63c8648c
#
_entry.id   bc900fb5478045c4847d412a63c8648c
#
_cell.length_a   1.000
_cell.length_b   1.000
_cell.length_c   1.000
_cell.angle_alpha   90.00
_cell.angle_beta   90.00
_cell.angle_gamma   90.00
#
_symmetry.space_group_name_H-M   'P 1'
#
loop_
_entity.id
_entity.type
_entity.pdbx_description
1 polymer ?
#
loop_
_entity_poly.entity_id
_entity_poly.type
_entity_poly.pdbx_seq_one_letter_code
_entity_poly.pdbx_strand_id
1 'polypeptide(L)'
;MNASREPRPILSGPVLTRVGGIPVDALDIVADPTRLLLAELAAITERLRRLSEPLTDVLFNLVPRLDDDIALRRKVLSGKRAVFNLKRPPWDQDTLDRVTARLTPAEAGLLEEWMRVQAARAAALAKLEDQLSRERAETVQVLRAALDGPGVLESMAIAAPEWVRHADLGAATPRNVKTLYSYVSRAAVKTSPFSGLTTVGVAGNEGGGRARSRAAAAMAMLALHRLARSPRTAHLLTYRGAPVRPAGGDAPGSLLLHGEMAIAGGVIWRQDSVMEADHAISWLDRLGEDDLSFAQVLERLGGADPFARFIRLLDAGVLTIVLPWRLSEAPLERLAELVDGVPESPISADDLRTAHALGDAAHRERVKGRLAAFDGLGRYARSWADPKRGRPVPDALLYEDRETEAVLPDICAIPSVRDDLLSLGELMRPHLFRSHIYDLMLEEFVAAFGAGGTCDDPLAFFMRLAVERDGNGPLDVAMADDMRARANPGERAWLPVGPTSAPPSAAVLFQLEAEDYAQVAEGRYRLVVNHFSAGSGALFTRFVRLLGADFRSRLVRHIMSTRPGVACRELVLWTDCNTAQAECANLLPPLSLPGEPTRPDAITLDDTRLVHDAGTDTLSLVDRRGEPIGLTYLGLIPQHMVRSYARLLVVLADPWVNASPHSDYTLAKLPELLARCRPGQVVPLPRVQHGRVVTRRASWLAPTSALPLPRSGETPAELVVRMDAFRRAHGMPEEVFVHHLGGGDFFTAGDRKPLWVSLASPTSAQVLEGWLAPGVEYVRITEALPARNAHPQLDAERRRRATEHAAMLIWPEES
;
A
#
# COMPACT_ATOMS: atom_id res chain seq x y z
N MET A 1 44.32 -6.87 -6.69
CA MET A 1 43.10 -6.34 -6.11
C MET A 1 42.30 -7.53 -5.60
N ASN A 2 42.36 -7.81 -4.29
CA ASN A 2 41.50 -8.79 -3.66
C ASN A 2 40.05 -8.27 -3.81
N ALA A 3 39.20 -9.00 -4.52
CA ALA A 3 37.78 -8.77 -4.46
C ALA A 3 37.36 -8.99 -2.99
N SER A 4 37.13 -7.90 -2.27
CA SER A 4 36.52 -7.97 -0.94
C SER A 4 35.22 -8.74 -1.09
N ARG A 5 35.12 -9.84 -0.38
CA ARG A 5 33.90 -10.64 -0.37
C ARG A 5 32.77 -9.72 0.13
N GLU A 6 31.76 -9.50 -0.68
CA GLU A 6 30.58 -8.73 -0.23
C GLU A 6 30.03 -9.34 1.08
N PRO A 7 29.68 -8.51 2.08
CA PRO A 7 29.21 -9.00 3.35
C PRO A 7 27.95 -9.86 3.16
N ARG A 8 27.91 -10.99 3.86
CA ARG A 8 26.75 -11.88 3.79
C ARG A 8 25.59 -11.34 4.62
N PRO A 9 24.36 -11.48 4.13
CA PRO A 9 23.19 -11.05 4.88
C PRO A 9 23.01 -11.92 6.14
N ILE A 10 22.51 -11.33 7.20
CA ILE A 10 22.04 -12.03 8.39
C ILE A 10 20.57 -11.70 8.65
N LEU A 11 19.79 -12.68 9.08
CA LEU A 11 18.45 -12.48 9.61
C LEU A 11 18.55 -12.02 11.06
N SER A 12 17.88 -10.94 11.40
CA SER A 12 17.91 -10.34 12.73
C SER A 12 16.54 -9.82 13.16
N GLY A 13 16.31 -9.74 14.45
CA GLY A 13 15.07 -9.21 15.02
C GLY A 13 13.89 -10.19 15.02
N PRO A 14 12.70 -9.71 15.42
CA PRO A 14 11.48 -10.50 15.43
C PRO A 14 10.91 -10.69 14.03
N VAL A 15 10.21 -11.81 13.80
CA VAL A 15 9.36 -12.00 12.61
C VAL A 15 7.94 -11.60 12.96
N LEU A 16 7.40 -10.65 12.22
CA LEU A 16 6.00 -10.23 12.33
C LEU A 16 5.17 -11.01 11.31
N THR A 17 4.07 -11.61 11.77
CA THR A 17 3.11 -12.30 10.90
C THR A 17 1.79 -11.54 10.87
N ARG A 18 1.29 -11.29 9.67
CA ARG A 18 -0.03 -10.74 9.39
C ARG A 18 -0.94 -11.88 8.99
N VAL A 19 -2.14 -11.94 9.56
CA VAL A 19 -3.10 -13.04 9.36
C VAL A 19 -4.41 -12.47 8.84
N GLY A 20 -4.91 -13.00 7.73
CA GLY A 20 -6.21 -12.61 7.16
C GLY A 20 -7.35 -12.86 8.13
N GLY A 21 -8.21 -11.86 8.33
CA GLY A 21 -9.31 -11.91 9.28
C GLY A 21 -10.48 -12.80 8.83
N ILE A 22 -10.54 -13.15 7.55
CA ILE A 22 -11.54 -14.03 6.95
C ILE A 22 -10.83 -15.26 6.39
N PRO A 23 -11.36 -16.50 6.55
CA PRO A 23 -10.82 -17.67 5.90
C PRO A 23 -10.83 -17.54 4.38
N VAL A 24 -9.82 -18.08 3.71
CA VAL A 24 -9.76 -18.04 2.25
C VAL A 24 -10.90 -18.81 1.57
N ASP A 25 -11.52 -19.76 2.28
CA ASP A 25 -12.69 -20.52 1.81
C ASP A 25 -13.92 -19.63 1.61
N ALA A 26 -13.98 -18.44 2.22
CA ALA A 26 -15.02 -17.44 1.94
C ALA A 26 -15.01 -16.93 0.48
N LEU A 27 -13.97 -17.26 -0.28
CA LEU A 27 -13.85 -16.98 -1.71
C LEU A 27 -14.12 -18.21 -2.58
N ASP A 28 -14.67 -19.29 -2.00
CA ASP A 28 -15.13 -20.45 -2.77
C ASP A 28 -16.49 -20.17 -3.41
N ILE A 29 -16.47 -19.27 -4.40
CA ILE A 29 -17.65 -18.75 -5.11
C ILE A 29 -17.88 -19.40 -6.47
N VAL A 30 -17.08 -20.40 -6.82
CA VAL A 30 -17.19 -21.17 -8.06
C VAL A 30 -17.20 -22.64 -7.69
N ALA A 31 -18.28 -23.33 -8.01
CA ALA A 31 -18.42 -24.76 -7.72
C ALA A 31 -17.69 -25.64 -8.74
N ASP A 32 -17.28 -26.83 -8.32
CA ASP A 32 -16.64 -27.80 -9.22
C ASP A 32 -17.48 -28.18 -10.47
N PRO A 33 -18.83 -28.31 -10.40
CA PRO A 33 -19.66 -28.51 -11.60
C PRO A 33 -19.46 -27.40 -12.64
N THR A 34 -19.32 -26.16 -12.26
CA THR A 34 -19.02 -25.05 -13.19
C THR A 34 -17.66 -25.24 -13.87
N ARG A 35 -16.63 -25.60 -13.11
CA ARG A 35 -15.28 -25.86 -13.66
C ARG A 35 -15.30 -27.01 -14.66
N LEU A 36 -16.05 -28.09 -14.34
CA LEU A 36 -16.22 -29.23 -15.23
C LEU A 36 -16.97 -28.86 -16.53
N LEU A 37 -18.06 -28.09 -16.42
CA LEU A 37 -18.80 -27.61 -17.60
C LEU A 37 -17.98 -26.67 -18.48
N LEU A 38 -17.14 -25.81 -17.90
CA LEU A 38 -16.22 -24.97 -18.65
C LEU A 38 -15.16 -25.80 -19.38
N ALA A 39 -14.63 -26.83 -18.74
CA ALA A 39 -13.71 -27.77 -19.40
C ALA A 39 -14.37 -28.51 -20.56
N GLU A 40 -15.60 -28.98 -20.37
CA GLU A 40 -16.41 -29.63 -21.44
C GLU A 40 -16.66 -28.66 -22.61
N LEU A 41 -17.08 -27.42 -22.32
CA LEU A 41 -17.33 -26.41 -23.37
C LEU A 41 -16.06 -26.00 -24.11
N ALA A 42 -14.91 -25.98 -23.43
CA ALA A 42 -13.63 -25.76 -24.06
C ALA A 42 -13.27 -26.90 -25.04
N ALA A 43 -13.46 -28.17 -24.62
CA ALA A 43 -13.24 -29.35 -25.48
C ALA A 43 -14.19 -29.38 -26.68
N ILE A 44 -15.48 -29.06 -26.48
CA ILE A 44 -16.47 -28.91 -27.54
C ILE A 44 -16.05 -27.81 -28.52
N THR A 45 -15.61 -26.66 -28.04
CA THR A 45 -15.19 -25.55 -28.90
C THR A 45 -13.96 -25.92 -29.73
N GLU A 46 -13.01 -26.64 -29.17
CA GLU A 46 -11.85 -27.14 -29.91
C GLU A 46 -12.24 -28.15 -30.98
N ARG A 47 -13.21 -29.04 -30.69
CA ARG A 47 -13.73 -29.95 -31.68
C ARG A 47 -14.43 -29.20 -32.82
N LEU A 48 -15.22 -28.19 -32.54
CA LEU A 48 -15.84 -27.34 -33.57
C LEU A 48 -14.79 -26.64 -34.44
N ARG A 49 -13.69 -26.16 -33.87
CA ARG A 49 -12.59 -25.57 -34.65
C ARG A 49 -11.99 -26.55 -35.63
N ARG A 50 -11.74 -27.79 -35.20
CA ARG A 50 -11.19 -28.85 -36.08
C ARG A 50 -12.15 -29.25 -37.19
N LEU A 51 -13.45 -29.20 -36.97
CA LEU A 51 -14.46 -29.49 -37.96
C LEU A 51 -14.78 -28.32 -38.90
N SER A 52 -14.46 -27.07 -38.46
CA SER A 52 -14.86 -25.86 -39.19
C SER A 52 -14.25 -25.75 -40.57
N GLU A 53 -12.92 -25.96 -40.70
CA GLU A 53 -12.23 -25.82 -41.98
C GLU A 53 -12.70 -26.87 -42.97
N PRO A 54 -12.66 -28.20 -42.66
CA PRO A 54 -13.12 -29.25 -43.59
C PRO A 54 -14.59 -29.05 -44.01
N LEU A 55 -15.48 -28.71 -43.06
CA LEU A 55 -16.90 -28.52 -43.40
C LEU A 55 -17.13 -27.24 -44.18
N THR A 56 -16.38 -26.19 -43.95
CA THR A 56 -16.43 -24.95 -44.74
C THR A 56 -16.05 -25.21 -46.18
N ASP A 57 -15.03 -26.02 -46.43
CA ASP A 57 -14.61 -26.43 -47.78
C ASP A 57 -15.65 -27.30 -48.47
N VAL A 58 -16.25 -28.25 -47.75
CA VAL A 58 -17.37 -29.05 -48.25
C VAL A 58 -18.52 -28.16 -48.71
N LEU A 59 -18.96 -27.22 -47.84
CA LEU A 59 -20.05 -26.29 -48.18
C LEU A 59 -19.68 -25.33 -49.31
N PHE A 60 -18.40 -24.96 -49.44
CA PHE A 60 -17.91 -24.10 -50.53
C PHE A 60 -18.01 -24.87 -51.87
N ASN A 61 -17.54 -26.12 -51.91
CA ASN A 61 -17.55 -26.97 -53.08
C ASN A 61 -18.96 -27.45 -53.48
N LEU A 62 -19.92 -27.38 -52.56
CA LEU A 62 -21.33 -27.65 -52.84
C LEU A 62 -22.00 -26.52 -53.62
N VAL A 63 -21.61 -25.24 -53.41
CA VAL A 63 -22.24 -24.03 -54.01
C VAL A 63 -22.36 -24.12 -55.54
N PRO A 64 -21.30 -24.46 -56.32
CA PRO A 64 -21.43 -24.60 -57.77
C PRO A 64 -22.29 -25.79 -58.25
N ARG A 65 -22.57 -26.76 -57.38
CA ARG A 65 -23.43 -27.92 -57.68
C ARG A 65 -24.94 -27.60 -57.52
N LEU A 66 -25.28 -26.37 -57.18
CA LEU A 66 -26.63 -25.90 -56.85
C LEU A 66 -27.10 -24.82 -57.83
N ASP A 67 -26.66 -24.86 -59.09
CA ASP A 67 -27.06 -23.88 -60.08
C ASP A 67 -28.55 -23.99 -60.47
N ASP A 68 -29.14 -25.18 -60.24
CA ASP A 68 -30.54 -25.51 -60.39
C ASP A 68 -31.46 -25.01 -59.26
N ASP A 69 -30.87 -24.65 -58.12
CA ASP A 69 -31.60 -24.29 -56.91
C ASP A 69 -30.99 -23.05 -56.20
N ILE A 70 -31.30 -21.88 -56.72
CA ILE A 70 -30.81 -20.59 -56.20
C ILE A 70 -31.18 -20.36 -54.74
N ALA A 71 -32.34 -20.86 -54.28
CA ALA A 71 -32.80 -20.67 -52.90
C ALA A 71 -31.93 -21.51 -51.93
N LEU A 72 -31.69 -22.79 -52.27
CA LEU A 72 -30.81 -23.64 -51.47
C LEU A 72 -29.36 -23.14 -51.50
N ARG A 73 -28.86 -22.66 -52.64
CA ARG A 73 -27.54 -22.08 -52.77
C ARG A 73 -27.30 -20.89 -51.80
N ARG A 74 -28.29 -20.00 -51.67
CA ARG A 74 -28.23 -18.89 -50.68
C ARG A 74 -28.18 -19.42 -49.25
N LYS A 75 -28.98 -20.43 -48.90
CA LYS A 75 -28.97 -21.06 -47.57
C LYS A 75 -27.63 -21.75 -47.27
N VAL A 76 -27.01 -22.44 -48.25
CA VAL A 76 -25.68 -23.07 -48.12
C VAL A 76 -24.59 -22.00 -47.87
N LEU A 77 -24.62 -20.87 -48.58
CA LEU A 77 -23.68 -19.77 -48.36
C LEU A 77 -23.83 -19.16 -46.96
N SER A 78 -25.06 -19.04 -46.47
CA SER A 78 -25.33 -18.61 -45.05
C SER A 78 -24.81 -19.65 -44.06
N GLY A 79 -25.04 -20.95 -44.30
CA GLY A 79 -24.52 -22.06 -43.49
C GLY A 79 -23.00 -22.08 -43.43
N LYS A 80 -22.34 -21.93 -44.59
CA LYS A 80 -20.87 -21.81 -44.67
C LYS A 80 -20.33 -20.70 -43.77
N ARG A 81 -20.92 -19.52 -43.83
CA ARG A 81 -20.53 -18.38 -42.94
C ARG A 81 -20.77 -18.70 -41.47
N ALA A 82 -21.85 -19.40 -41.14
CA ALA A 82 -22.14 -19.86 -39.80
C ALA A 82 -21.07 -20.87 -39.30
N VAL A 83 -20.72 -21.86 -40.07
CA VAL A 83 -19.69 -22.85 -39.76
C VAL A 83 -18.33 -22.21 -39.58
N PHE A 84 -17.93 -21.35 -40.48
CA PHE A 84 -16.68 -20.57 -40.36
C PHE A 84 -16.62 -19.75 -39.05
N ASN A 85 -17.73 -19.22 -38.59
CA ASN A 85 -17.85 -18.48 -37.33
C ASN A 85 -18.19 -19.38 -36.12
N LEU A 86 -18.01 -20.67 -36.21
CA LEU A 86 -18.31 -21.70 -35.18
C LEU A 86 -19.77 -21.67 -34.71
N LYS A 87 -20.70 -21.29 -35.55
CA LYS A 87 -22.13 -21.22 -35.27
C LYS A 87 -22.90 -22.35 -35.96
N ARG A 88 -24.03 -22.70 -35.38
CA ARG A 88 -24.97 -23.60 -36.05
C ARG A 88 -25.51 -22.94 -37.33
N PRO A 89 -25.55 -23.64 -38.49
CA PRO A 89 -26.22 -23.14 -39.68
C PRO A 89 -27.69 -22.79 -39.37
N PRO A 90 -28.20 -21.65 -39.85
CA PRO A 90 -29.58 -21.23 -39.60
C PRO A 90 -30.55 -21.95 -40.57
N TRP A 91 -30.52 -23.27 -40.55
CA TRP A 91 -31.34 -24.13 -41.41
C TRP A 91 -32.46 -24.79 -40.59
N ASP A 92 -33.64 -24.82 -41.23
CA ASP A 92 -34.73 -25.69 -40.79
C ASP A 92 -34.44 -27.15 -41.23
N GLN A 93 -35.23 -28.09 -40.79
CA GLN A 93 -35.03 -29.53 -41.08
C GLN A 93 -35.09 -29.81 -42.58
N ASP A 94 -36.06 -29.21 -43.32
CA ASP A 94 -36.16 -29.36 -44.81
C ASP A 94 -34.87 -28.92 -45.50
N THR A 95 -34.33 -27.79 -45.13
CA THR A 95 -33.05 -27.29 -45.66
C THR A 95 -31.89 -28.25 -45.36
N LEU A 96 -31.83 -28.75 -44.11
CA LEU A 96 -30.78 -29.67 -43.67
C LEU A 96 -30.85 -30.97 -44.52
N ASP A 97 -32.04 -31.54 -44.65
CA ASP A 97 -32.25 -32.76 -45.41
C ASP A 97 -31.89 -32.57 -46.91
N ARG A 98 -32.27 -31.46 -47.51
CA ARG A 98 -31.94 -31.11 -48.91
C ARG A 98 -30.44 -30.89 -49.11
N VAL A 99 -29.76 -30.23 -48.17
CA VAL A 99 -28.31 -30.09 -48.22
C VAL A 99 -27.62 -31.43 -48.07
N THR A 100 -28.03 -32.25 -47.09
CA THR A 100 -27.47 -33.58 -46.84
C THR A 100 -27.62 -34.50 -48.06
N ALA A 101 -28.76 -34.46 -48.76
CA ALA A 101 -29.01 -35.27 -49.99
C ALA A 101 -28.09 -34.90 -51.17
N ARG A 102 -27.44 -33.74 -51.16
CA ARG A 102 -26.48 -33.29 -52.18
C ARG A 102 -25.01 -33.52 -51.81
N LEU A 103 -24.74 -34.11 -50.66
CA LEU A 103 -23.40 -34.41 -50.12
C LEU A 103 -23.07 -35.89 -50.33
N THR A 104 -21.79 -36.21 -50.46
CA THR A 104 -21.30 -37.58 -50.36
C THR A 104 -21.49 -38.12 -48.93
N PRO A 105 -21.50 -39.44 -48.71
CA PRO A 105 -21.65 -40.04 -47.38
C PRO A 105 -20.60 -39.52 -46.38
N ALA A 106 -19.35 -39.27 -46.79
CA ALA A 106 -18.29 -38.73 -45.95
C ALA A 106 -18.55 -37.26 -45.62
N GLU A 107 -18.97 -36.43 -46.60
CA GLU A 107 -19.33 -35.02 -46.40
C GLU A 107 -20.56 -34.86 -45.51
N ALA A 108 -21.58 -35.72 -45.68
CA ALA A 108 -22.76 -35.75 -44.85
C ALA A 108 -22.43 -36.13 -43.38
N GLY A 109 -21.50 -37.09 -43.19
CA GLY A 109 -21.00 -37.46 -41.86
C GLY A 109 -20.32 -36.29 -41.11
N LEU A 110 -19.56 -35.42 -41.82
CA LEU A 110 -18.98 -34.21 -41.24
C LEU A 110 -20.05 -33.20 -40.80
N LEU A 111 -21.07 -33.00 -41.63
CA LEU A 111 -22.20 -32.11 -41.32
C LEU A 111 -23.00 -32.64 -40.12
N GLU A 112 -23.28 -33.93 -40.09
CA GLU A 112 -23.98 -34.57 -38.96
C GLU A 112 -23.20 -34.46 -37.66
N GLU A 113 -21.88 -34.70 -37.73
CA GLU A 113 -21.01 -34.51 -36.57
C GLU A 113 -21.03 -33.06 -36.08
N TRP A 114 -20.92 -32.09 -36.99
CA TRP A 114 -21.02 -30.66 -36.65
C TRP A 114 -22.33 -30.33 -35.93
N MET A 115 -23.46 -30.79 -36.47
CA MET A 115 -24.78 -30.56 -35.88
C MET A 115 -24.92 -31.20 -34.52
N ARG A 116 -24.38 -32.41 -34.33
CA ARG A 116 -24.34 -33.09 -33.01
C ARG A 116 -23.50 -32.36 -32.01
N VAL A 117 -22.29 -31.89 -32.40
CA VAL A 117 -21.41 -31.12 -31.50
C VAL A 117 -22.02 -29.77 -31.15
N GLN A 118 -22.72 -29.11 -32.10
CA GLN A 118 -23.46 -27.87 -31.80
C GLN A 118 -24.64 -28.11 -30.84
N ALA A 119 -25.34 -29.22 -30.94
CA ALA A 119 -26.39 -29.58 -29.99
C ALA A 119 -25.82 -29.84 -28.58
N ALA A 120 -24.69 -30.54 -28.48
CA ALA A 120 -23.99 -30.76 -27.23
C ALA A 120 -23.55 -29.43 -26.59
N ARG A 121 -23.04 -28.47 -27.40
CA ARG A 121 -22.69 -27.13 -26.95
C ARG A 121 -23.89 -26.40 -26.37
N ALA A 122 -25.02 -26.40 -27.03
CA ALA A 122 -26.25 -25.76 -26.57
C ALA A 122 -26.73 -26.36 -25.23
N ALA A 123 -26.69 -27.69 -25.13
CA ALA A 123 -27.09 -28.38 -23.89
C ALA A 123 -26.13 -28.09 -22.74
N ALA A 124 -24.82 -28.02 -22.96
CA ALA A 124 -23.83 -27.67 -21.94
C ALA A 124 -23.95 -26.22 -21.50
N LEU A 125 -24.23 -25.30 -22.44
CA LEU A 125 -24.49 -23.88 -22.09
C LEU A 125 -25.75 -23.71 -21.22
N ALA A 126 -26.82 -24.42 -21.54
CA ALA A 126 -28.06 -24.40 -20.72
C ALA A 126 -27.79 -24.92 -19.31
N LYS A 127 -27.08 -26.05 -19.17
CA LYS A 127 -26.67 -26.57 -17.87
C LYS A 127 -25.80 -25.59 -17.09
N LEU A 128 -24.87 -24.90 -17.78
CA LEU A 128 -24.02 -23.89 -17.16
C LEU A 128 -24.84 -22.69 -16.67
N GLU A 129 -25.83 -22.25 -17.45
CA GLU A 129 -26.71 -21.15 -17.06
C GLU A 129 -27.51 -21.48 -15.79
N ASP A 130 -28.09 -22.68 -15.73
CA ASP A 130 -28.80 -23.15 -14.54
C ASP A 130 -27.87 -23.26 -13.32
N GLN A 131 -26.64 -23.73 -13.53
CA GLN A 131 -25.65 -23.83 -12.46
C GLN A 131 -25.22 -22.44 -11.95
N LEU A 132 -24.91 -21.52 -12.84
CA LEU A 132 -24.50 -20.15 -12.48
C LEU A 132 -25.63 -19.36 -11.80
N SER A 133 -26.88 -19.63 -12.14
CA SER A 133 -28.04 -19.04 -11.46
C SER A 133 -28.11 -19.45 -9.99
N ARG A 134 -27.81 -20.72 -9.68
CA ARG A 134 -27.70 -21.19 -8.29
C ARG A 134 -26.50 -20.60 -7.57
N GLU A 135 -25.33 -20.66 -8.17
CA GLU A 135 -24.08 -20.13 -7.59
C GLU A 135 -24.15 -18.65 -7.30
N ARG A 136 -24.87 -17.87 -8.10
CA ARG A 136 -25.05 -16.43 -7.84
C ARG A 136 -25.76 -16.16 -6.52
N ALA A 137 -26.81 -16.94 -6.21
CA ALA A 137 -27.51 -16.82 -4.94
C ALA A 137 -26.63 -17.28 -3.77
N GLU A 138 -25.94 -18.42 -3.95
CA GLU A 138 -25.01 -18.99 -2.96
C GLU A 138 -23.83 -18.04 -2.69
N THR A 139 -23.25 -17.44 -3.74
CA THR A 139 -22.15 -16.47 -3.60
C THR A 139 -22.51 -15.34 -2.65
N VAL A 140 -23.69 -14.75 -2.80
CA VAL A 140 -24.13 -13.67 -1.91
C VAL A 140 -24.25 -14.16 -0.47
N GLN A 141 -24.74 -15.38 -0.26
CA GLN A 141 -24.87 -15.97 1.09
C GLN A 141 -23.48 -16.24 1.70
N VAL A 142 -22.55 -16.81 0.94
CA VAL A 142 -21.17 -17.07 1.40
C VAL A 142 -20.47 -15.78 1.78
N LEU A 143 -20.54 -14.75 0.93
CA LEU A 143 -19.94 -13.44 1.23
C LEU A 143 -20.56 -12.79 2.47
N ARG A 144 -21.85 -13.00 2.71
CA ARG A 144 -22.52 -12.48 3.92
C ARG A 144 -22.16 -13.26 5.17
N ALA A 145 -22.15 -14.59 5.10
CA ALA A 145 -21.73 -15.43 6.21
C ALA A 145 -20.28 -15.11 6.66
N ALA A 146 -19.44 -14.64 5.76
CA ALA A 146 -18.09 -14.18 6.10
C ALA A 146 -18.08 -12.97 7.06
N LEU A 147 -19.15 -12.17 7.10
CA LEU A 147 -19.29 -11.05 8.05
C LEU A 147 -19.58 -11.51 9.48
N ASP A 148 -20.08 -12.74 9.67
CA ASP A 148 -20.37 -13.33 10.98
C ASP A 148 -19.07 -13.79 11.67
N GLY A 149 -17.94 -13.75 10.96
CA GLY A 149 -16.62 -14.02 11.53
C GLY A 149 -16.27 -13.05 12.67
N PRO A 150 -15.50 -13.52 13.68
CA PRO A 150 -15.19 -12.72 14.86
C PRO A 150 -14.55 -11.36 14.49
N GLY A 151 -15.20 -10.27 14.87
CA GLY A 151 -14.71 -8.90 14.69
C GLY A 151 -14.75 -8.36 13.26
N VAL A 152 -15.27 -9.10 12.27
CA VAL A 152 -15.31 -8.66 10.85
C VAL A 152 -16.30 -7.51 10.67
N LEU A 153 -17.55 -7.66 11.12
CA LEU A 153 -18.57 -6.61 10.98
C LEU A 153 -18.25 -5.40 11.87
N GLU A 154 -17.66 -5.63 13.03
CA GLU A 154 -17.10 -4.58 13.89
C GLU A 154 -16.00 -3.78 13.19
N SER A 155 -15.14 -4.46 12.44
CA SER A 155 -14.08 -3.79 11.66
C SER A 155 -14.65 -3.01 10.48
N MET A 156 -15.70 -3.53 9.85
CA MET A 156 -16.40 -2.82 8.79
C MET A 156 -17.14 -1.58 9.30
N ALA A 157 -17.61 -1.58 10.55
CA ALA A 157 -18.21 -0.39 11.17
C ALA A 157 -17.21 0.79 11.29
N ILE A 158 -15.90 0.50 11.28
CA ILE A 158 -14.83 1.52 11.23
C ILE A 158 -14.46 1.84 9.79
N ALA A 159 -14.30 0.82 8.94
CA ALA A 159 -13.79 0.97 7.57
C ALA A 159 -14.84 1.53 6.59
N ALA A 160 -16.12 1.25 6.82
CA ALA A 160 -17.24 1.61 5.95
C ALA A 160 -18.51 1.90 6.78
N PRO A 161 -18.47 2.87 7.72
CA PRO A 161 -19.56 3.11 8.67
C PRO A 161 -20.88 3.40 7.97
N GLU A 162 -20.88 4.18 6.89
CA GLU A 162 -22.09 4.51 6.13
C GLU A 162 -22.73 3.28 5.48
N TRP A 163 -21.90 2.38 4.98
CA TRP A 163 -22.40 1.14 4.40
C TRP A 163 -23.03 0.26 5.49
N VAL A 164 -22.36 0.10 6.65
CA VAL A 164 -22.87 -0.72 7.76
C VAL A 164 -24.19 -0.18 8.32
N ARG A 165 -24.38 1.16 8.32
CA ARG A 165 -25.65 1.80 8.77
C ARG A 165 -26.82 1.55 7.84
N HIS A 166 -26.57 1.66 6.54
CA HIS A 166 -27.63 1.77 5.54
C HIS A 166 -27.78 0.53 4.66
N ALA A 167 -26.83 -0.41 4.72
CA ALA A 167 -26.93 -1.61 3.94
C ALA A 167 -28.03 -2.51 4.50
N ASP A 168 -29.02 -2.79 3.68
CA ASP A 168 -29.81 -4.00 3.86
C ASP A 168 -28.91 -5.18 3.52
N LEU A 169 -28.28 -5.74 4.56
CA LEU A 169 -27.39 -6.91 4.41
C LEU A 169 -28.15 -8.12 3.82
N GLY A 170 -29.50 -8.08 3.77
CA GLY A 170 -30.39 -9.00 3.11
C GLY A 170 -30.47 -8.84 1.60
N ALA A 171 -30.28 -7.64 1.08
CA ALA A 171 -30.50 -7.34 -0.32
C ALA A 171 -29.27 -7.64 -1.19
N ALA A 172 -29.45 -8.43 -2.24
CA ALA A 172 -28.44 -8.74 -3.25
C ALA A 172 -28.33 -7.64 -4.32
N THR A 173 -28.35 -6.35 -3.91
CA THR A 173 -28.16 -5.25 -4.86
C THR A 173 -26.73 -5.23 -5.40
N PRO A 174 -26.49 -4.80 -6.65
CA PRO A 174 -25.12 -4.72 -7.20
C PRO A 174 -24.14 -3.93 -6.31
N ARG A 175 -24.59 -2.86 -5.67
CA ARG A 175 -23.80 -2.04 -4.76
C ARG A 175 -23.40 -2.83 -3.50
N ASN A 176 -24.34 -3.56 -2.89
CA ASN A 176 -24.06 -4.38 -1.71
C ASN A 176 -23.10 -5.52 -2.05
N VAL A 177 -23.35 -6.24 -3.15
CA VAL A 177 -22.49 -7.33 -3.61
C VAL A 177 -21.07 -6.83 -3.87
N LYS A 178 -20.91 -5.69 -4.55
CA LYS A 178 -19.60 -5.08 -4.80
C LYS A 178 -18.87 -4.77 -3.49
N THR A 179 -19.55 -4.18 -2.52
CA THR A 179 -18.93 -3.82 -1.22
C THR A 179 -18.55 -5.08 -0.45
N LEU A 180 -19.46 -6.03 -0.29
CA LEU A 180 -19.19 -7.33 0.36
C LEU A 180 -18.00 -8.04 -0.29
N TYR A 181 -18.04 -8.20 -1.60
CA TYR A 181 -16.98 -8.86 -2.36
C TYR A 181 -15.63 -8.19 -2.14
N SER A 182 -15.59 -6.85 -2.19
CA SER A 182 -14.35 -6.10 -2.04
C SER A 182 -13.76 -6.23 -0.63
N TYR A 183 -14.58 -6.19 0.41
CA TYR A 183 -14.10 -6.32 1.79
C TYR A 183 -13.75 -7.77 2.15
N VAL A 184 -14.61 -8.73 1.77
CA VAL A 184 -14.38 -10.15 2.04
C VAL A 184 -13.13 -10.64 1.32
N SER A 185 -12.99 -10.36 0.01
CA SER A 185 -11.79 -10.77 -0.74
C SER A 185 -10.53 -10.13 -0.16
N ARG A 186 -10.61 -8.85 0.22
CA ARG A 186 -9.48 -8.18 0.84
C ARG A 186 -9.09 -8.80 2.19
N ALA A 187 -10.05 -9.08 3.06
CA ALA A 187 -9.78 -9.65 4.37
C ALA A 187 -9.37 -11.13 4.31
N ALA A 188 -9.73 -11.84 3.23
CA ALA A 188 -9.37 -13.24 3.03
C ALA A 188 -7.95 -13.42 2.44
N VAL A 189 -7.56 -12.62 1.41
CA VAL A 189 -6.31 -12.87 0.66
C VAL A 189 -5.34 -11.69 0.64
N LYS A 190 -5.70 -10.53 1.20
CA LYS A 190 -4.80 -9.39 1.31
C LYS A 190 -4.50 -9.05 2.77
N THR A 191 -3.25 -9.22 3.16
CA THR A 191 -2.75 -9.11 4.52
C THR A 191 -2.33 -7.68 4.90
N SER A 192 -3.20 -6.70 4.67
CA SER A 192 -2.97 -5.30 5.08
C SER A 192 -3.60 -5.05 6.45
N PRO A 193 -2.83 -4.83 7.54
CA PRO A 193 -3.36 -4.72 8.89
C PRO A 193 -4.39 -3.61 9.04
N PHE A 194 -5.60 -4.00 9.46
CA PHE A 194 -6.67 -3.10 9.83
C PHE A 194 -7.72 -3.83 10.69
N SER A 195 -7.75 -3.55 11.98
CA SER A 195 -8.72 -4.13 12.92
C SER A 195 -8.78 -5.66 12.79
N GLY A 196 -9.97 -6.28 12.83
CA GLY A 196 -10.16 -7.70 12.61
C GLY A 196 -10.13 -8.16 11.15
N LEU A 197 -10.03 -7.26 10.16
CA LEU A 197 -9.89 -7.64 8.74
C LEU A 197 -8.51 -8.22 8.42
N THR A 198 -7.47 -7.80 9.14
CA THR A 198 -6.14 -8.41 9.14
C THR A 198 -5.49 -8.15 10.48
N THR A 199 -5.22 -9.21 11.21
CA THR A 199 -4.60 -9.21 12.52
C THR A 199 -3.10 -9.41 12.41
N VAL A 200 -2.36 -9.20 13.50
CA VAL A 200 -0.90 -9.35 13.53
C VAL A 200 -0.46 -10.17 14.73
N GLY A 201 0.69 -10.81 14.62
CA GLY A 201 1.29 -11.54 15.74
C GLY A 201 2.76 -11.85 15.51
N VAL A 202 3.39 -12.46 16.49
CA VAL A 202 4.77 -12.92 16.42
C VAL A 202 4.85 -14.38 16.86
N ALA A 203 5.86 -15.09 16.38
CA ALA A 203 6.12 -16.45 16.79
C ALA A 203 6.41 -16.53 18.30
N GLY A 204 5.87 -17.56 18.94
CA GLY A 204 6.03 -17.79 20.38
C GLY A 204 5.07 -16.97 21.26
N ASN A 205 4.22 -16.11 20.70
CA ASN A 205 3.08 -15.56 21.42
C ASN A 205 1.94 -16.59 21.45
N GLU A 206 1.35 -16.78 22.61
CA GLU A 206 0.22 -17.73 22.82
C GLU A 206 -1.12 -17.21 22.22
N GLY A 207 -1.08 -16.21 21.34
CA GLY A 207 -2.26 -15.65 20.68
C GLY A 207 -3.19 -14.93 21.65
N GLY A 208 -2.78 -13.76 22.16
CA GLY A 208 -3.54 -13.06 23.21
C GLY A 208 -4.80 -12.35 22.75
N GLY A 209 -5.08 -12.24 21.44
CA GLY A 209 -6.27 -11.56 20.89
C GLY A 209 -6.41 -10.09 21.33
N ARG A 210 -5.35 -9.47 21.82
CA ARG A 210 -5.38 -8.07 22.27
C ARG A 210 -5.80 -7.15 21.15
N ALA A 211 -6.52 -6.09 21.49
CA ALA A 211 -6.90 -5.06 20.54
C ALA A 211 -6.64 -3.68 21.14
N ARG A 212 -6.31 -2.74 20.29
CA ARG A 212 -6.14 -1.32 20.64
C ARG A 212 -6.83 -0.45 19.61
N SER A 213 -7.64 0.46 20.08
CA SER A 213 -8.25 1.49 19.22
C SER A 213 -7.90 2.88 19.73
N ARG A 214 -8.05 3.89 18.89
CA ARG A 214 -7.80 5.27 19.21
C ARG A 214 -8.42 6.24 18.23
N ALA A 215 -8.70 7.44 18.68
CA ALA A 215 -9.04 8.56 17.81
C ALA A 215 -7.85 8.94 16.91
N ALA A 216 -8.14 9.46 15.72
CA ALA A 216 -7.11 9.93 14.80
C ALA A 216 -6.26 11.04 15.42
N ALA A 217 -4.93 11.00 15.22
CA ALA A 217 -4.00 12.00 15.72
C ALA A 217 -4.35 13.43 15.24
N ALA A 218 -4.89 13.55 14.03
CA ALA A 218 -5.36 14.80 13.46
C ALA A 218 -6.44 15.49 14.31
N MET A 219 -7.24 14.75 15.09
CA MET A 219 -8.21 15.36 16.00
C MET A 219 -7.57 16.19 17.10
N ALA A 220 -6.47 15.69 17.68
CA ALA A 220 -5.72 16.46 18.68
C ALA A 220 -5.10 17.71 18.06
N MET A 221 -4.64 17.65 16.82
CA MET A 221 -4.15 18.83 16.09
C MET A 221 -5.24 19.86 15.85
N LEU A 222 -6.45 19.43 15.45
CA LEU A 222 -7.58 20.34 15.30
C LEU A 222 -7.90 21.06 16.63
N ALA A 223 -7.95 20.31 17.72
CA ALA A 223 -8.19 20.85 19.04
C ALA A 223 -7.09 21.83 19.46
N LEU A 224 -5.81 21.47 19.32
CA LEU A 224 -4.67 22.32 19.63
C LEU A 224 -4.73 23.66 18.90
N HIS A 225 -4.98 23.64 17.61
CA HIS A 225 -5.06 24.85 16.79
C HIS A 225 -6.23 25.76 17.20
N ARG A 226 -7.35 25.17 17.60
CA ARG A 226 -8.49 25.94 18.09
C ARG A 226 -8.22 26.57 19.47
N LEU A 227 -7.58 25.83 20.37
CA LEU A 227 -7.18 26.32 21.69
C LEU A 227 -6.14 27.46 21.57
N ALA A 228 -5.15 27.32 20.69
CA ALA A 228 -4.13 28.33 20.47
C ALA A 228 -4.68 29.67 19.93
N ARG A 229 -5.83 29.67 19.27
CA ARG A 229 -6.45 30.84 18.66
C ARG A 229 -7.52 31.50 19.54
N SER A 230 -7.72 31.00 20.76
CA SER A 230 -8.62 31.59 21.73
C SER A 230 -7.85 32.37 22.78
N PRO A 231 -8.20 33.62 23.07
CA PRO A 231 -7.57 34.40 24.15
C PRO A 231 -7.75 33.75 25.52
N ARG A 232 -8.76 32.85 25.65
CA ARG A 232 -9.04 32.14 26.91
C ARG A 232 -8.06 30.99 27.18
N THR A 233 -7.46 30.41 26.14
CA THR A 233 -6.64 29.20 26.26
C THR A 233 -5.24 29.32 25.67
N ALA A 234 -4.97 30.34 24.85
CA ALA A 234 -3.65 30.55 24.26
C ALA A 234 -2.54 30.66 25.31
N HIS A 235 -2.85 31.20 26.48
CA HIS A 235 -1.87 31.36 27.58
C HIS A 235 -1.44 30.03 28.24
N LEU A 236 -2.14 28.93 27.97
CA LEU A 236 -1.80 27.60 28.48
C LEU A 236 -0.75 26.90 27.62
N LEU A 237 -0.46 27.43 26.47
CA LEU A 237 0.41 26.82 25.46
C LEU A 237 1.76 27.57 25.41
N THR A 238 2.75 26.87 24.96
CA THR A 238 4.09 27.37 24.70
C THR A 238 4.27 27.61 23.22
N TYR A 239 4.97 28.64 22.86
CA TYR A 239 5.20 29.07 21.48
C TYR A 239 6.68 29.22 21.21
N ARG A 240 7.06 29.22 19.96
CA ARG A 240 8.43 29.43 19.50
C ARG A 240 8.39 30.17 18.17
N GLY A 241 9.32 31.09 17.95
CA GLY A 241 9.58 31.59 16.62
C GLY A 241 9.97 30.43 15.70
N ALA A 242 9.41 30.37 14.49
CA ALA A 242 9.81 29.35 13.54
C ALA A 242 11.30 29.43 13.27
N PRO A 243 12.06 28.36 13.25
CA PRO A 243 13.44 28.38 12.83
C PRO A 243 13.57 29.00 11.45
N VAL A 244 14.49 29.95 11.34
CA VAL A 244 14.72 30.74 10.11
C VAL A 244 16.16 30.67 9.74
N ARG A 245 16.42 30.45 8.46
CA ARG A 245 17.76 30.42 7.90
C ARG A 245 17.79 31.20 6.58
N PRO A 246 18.91 31.82 6.21
CA PRO A 246 19.06 32.45 4.90
C PRO A 246 18.82 31.43 3.78
N ALA A 247 18.03 31.79 2.77
CA ALA A 247 17.76 30.92 1.64
C ALA A 247 19.02 30.66 0.78
N GLY A 248 19.94 31.63 0.76
CA GLY A 248 21.17 31.54 -0.03
C GLY A 248 20.95 31.53 -1.56
N GLY A 249 22.04 31.46 -2.33
CA GLY A 249 21.99 31.27 -3.79
C GLY A 249 21.23 32.34 -4.56
N ASP A 250 20.32 31.93 -5.46
CA ASP A 250 19.63 32.81 -6.41
C ASP A 250 18.51 33.67 -5.80
N ALA A 251 18.25 33.56 -4.50
CA ALA A 251 17.26 34.36 -3.76
C ALA A 251 17.91 35.17 -2.62
N PRO A 252 18.84 36.10 -2.91
CA PRO A 252 19.45 36.93 -1.91
C PRO A 252 18.40 37.77 -1.18
N GLY A 253 18.39 37.71 0.15
CA GLY A 253 17.41 38.43 0.97
C GLY A 253 16.13 37.64 1.27
N SER A 254 16.02 36.38 0.85
CA SER A 254 14.94 35.48 1.23
C SER A 254 15.31 34.61 2.43
N LEU A 255 14.31 34.27 3.23
CA LEU A 255 14.45 33.44 4.42
C LEU A 255 13.64 32.15 4.25
N LEU A 256 14.20 31.05 4.73
CA LEU A 256 13.54 29.78 4.87
C LEU A 256 12.88 29.71 6.24
N LEU A 257 11.59 29.46 6.26
CA LEU A 257 10.84 29.18 7.49
C LEU A 257 10.53 27.70 7.58
N HIS A 258 10.82 27.13 8.74
CA HIS A 258 10.29 25.85 9.13
C HIS A 258 8.84 26.02 9.60
N GLY A 259 7.91 25.75 8.71
CA GLY A 259 6.53 26.16 8.83
C GLY A 259 5.61 25.36 9.74
N GLU A 260 4.35 25.72 9.71
CA GLU A 260 3.28 25.16 10.54
C GLU A 260 2.86 23.76 10.06
N MET A 261 2.32 22.95 10.97
CA MET A 261 1.74 21.66 10.63
C MET A 261 0.38 21.82 9.94
N ALA A 262 0.23 21.23 8.78
CA ALA A 262 -1.01 21.17 8.03
C ALA A 262 -1.62 19.76 8.10
N ILE A 263 -2.94 19.68 7.87
CA ILE A 263 -3.68 18.42 7.81
C ILE A 263 -4.28 18.27 6.41
N ALA A 264 -3.93 17.20 5.72
CA ALA A 264 -4.60 16.86 4.47
C ALA A 264 -4.69 15.34 4.30
N GLY A 265 -5.85 14.85 3.89
CA GLY A 265 -6.10 13.42 3.70
C GLY A 265 -5.82 12.55 4.95
N GLY A 266 -5.98 13.11 6.16
CA GLY A 266 -5.67 12.43 7.42
C GLY A 266 -4.18 12.37 7.76
N VAL A 267 -3.31 12.92 6.94
CA VAL A 267 -1.87 13.04 7.19
C VAL A 267 -1.56 14.42 7.75
N ILE A 268 -0.71 14.44 8.76
CA ILE A 268 -0.18 15.66 9.35
C ILE A 268 1.21 15.86 8.74
N TRP A 269 1.45 17.00 8.14
CA TRP A 269 2.77 17.35 7.63
C TRP A 269 3.17 18.77 7.97
N ARG A 270 4.46 19.03 7.96
CA ARG A 270 5.01 20.35 8.07
C ARG A 270 5.24 20.93 6.67
N GLN A 271 4.91 22.19 6.50
CA GLN A 271 5.11 22.90 5.24
C GLN A 271 6.15 23.99 5.46
N ASP A 272 7.31 23.82 4.86
CA ASP A 272 8.33 24.88 4.84
C ASP A 272 7.93 25.94 3.81
N SER A 273 8.30 27.18 4.07
CA SER A 273 8.01 28.31 3.18
C SER A 273 9.22 29.21 3.01
N VAL A 274 9.27 29.88 1.86
CA VAL A 274 10.24 30.94 1.57
C VAL A 274 9.54 32.28 1.75
N MET A 275 10.14 33.19 2.50
CA MET A 275 9.63 34.54 2.74
C MET A 275 10.65 35.58 2.32
N GLU A 276 10.17 36.74 1.84
CA GLU A 276 11.04 37.91 1.67
C GLU A 276 11.45 38.47 3.05
N ALA A 277 12.73 38.78 3.18
CA ALA A 277 13.36 39.16 4.44
C ALA A 277 12.75 40.39 5.10
N ASP A 278 12.27 41.34 4.31
CA ASP A 278 11.87 42.66 4.81
C ASP A 278 10.68 42.66 5.79
N HIS A 279 9.82 41.63 5.74
CA HIS A 279 8.65 41.52 6.63
C HIS A 279 8.81 40.52 7.76
N ALA A 280 9.68 39.54 7.61
CA ALA A 280 9.82 38.42 8.57
C ALA A 280 10.94 38.70 9.62
N ILE A 281 12.07 39.28 9.21
CA ILE A 281 13.26 39.44 10.07
C ILE A 281 12.92 40.19 11.35
N SER A 282 12.19 41.31 11.28
CA SER A 282 11.90 42.14 12.45
C SER A 282 11.09 41.44 13.55
N TRP A 283 10.30 40.39 13.15
CA TRP A 283 9.51 39.61 14.11
C TRP A 283 10.30 38.41 14.62
N LEU A 284 11.07 37.78 13.76
CA LEU A 284 11.86 36.59 14.10
C LEU A 284 13.02 36.93 15.02
N ASP A 285 13.70 38.06 14.78
CA ASP A 285 14.70 38.59 15.70
C ASP A 285 14.13 38.90 17.10
N ARG A 286 12.85 39.32 17.14
CA ARG A 286 12.17 39.59 18.42
C ARG A 286 11.69 38.32 19.13
N LEU A 287 11.20 37.33 18.36
CA LEU A 287 10.65 36.09 18.93
C LEU A 287 11.78 35.16 19.38
N GLY A 288 12.84 35.03 18.58
CA GLY A 288 13.88 34.03 18.80
C GLY A 288 13.43 32.61 18.59
N GLU A 289 14.32 31.66 18.78
CA GLU A 289 14.07 30.22 18.66
C GLU A 289 13.84 29.52 20.02
N ASP A 290 13.74 30.28 21.10
CA ASP A 290 13.45 29.76 22.44
C ASP A 290 11.96 29.51 22.66
N ASP A 291 11.65 28.66 23.63
CA ASP A 291 10.29 28.45 24.10
C ASP A 291 9.77 29.64 24.87
N LEU A 292 8.67 30.23 24.42
CA LEU A 292 8.07 31.43 24.95
C LEU A 292 6.68 31.14 25.52
N SER A 293 6.39 31.67 26.70
CA SER A 293 5.01 31.76 27.16
C SER A 293 4.21 32.75 26.30
N PHE A 294 2.89 32.58 26.26
CA PHE A 294 2.00 33.51 25.57
C PHE A 294 2.20 34.98 25.98
N ALA A 295 2.42 35.25 27.29
CA ALA A 295 2.66 36.58 27.78
C ALA A 295 3.95 37.19 27.20
N GLN A 296 5.05 36.42 27.16
CA GLN A 296 6.31 36.84 26.56
C GLN A 296 6.16 37.11 25.06
N VAL A 297 5.37 36.28 24.34
CA VAL A 297 5.08 36.53 22.94
C VAL A 297 4.35 37.86 22.76
N LEU A 298 3.28 38.11 23.51
CA LEU A 298 2.52 39.35 23.39
C LEU A 298 3.37 40.59 23.76
N GLU A 299 4.23 40.48 24.79
CA GLU A 299 5.18 41.52 25.17
C GLU A 299 6.17 41.83 24.01
N ARG A 300 6.77 40.80 23.41
CA ARG A 300 7.70 40.97 22.30
C ARG A 300 7.03 41.54 21.06
N LEU A 301 5.73 41.19 20.83
CA LEU A 301 4.96 41.68 19.69
C LEU A 301 4.57 43.17 19.87
N GLY A 302 4.20 43.61 21.08
CA GLY A 302 3.82 44.98 21.38
C GLY A 302 2.69 45.55 20.51
N GLY A 303 2.49 46.88 20.61
CA GLY A 303 1.54 47.64 19.77
C GLY A 303 0.09 47.62 20.28
N ALA A 304 -0.86 48.19 19.48
CA ALA A 304 -2.25 48.41 19.89
C ALA A 304 -3.10 47.13 20.04
N ASP A 305 -2.83 46.12 19.21
CA ASP A 305 -3.51 44.82 19.26
C ASP A 305 -2.50 43.68 19.07
N PRO A 306 -1.81 43.31 20.17
CA PRO A 306 -0.80 42.26 20.10
C PRO A 306 -1.40 40.88 19.86
N PHE A 307 -2.67 40.62 20.24
CA PHE A 307 -3.33 39.34 20.00
C PHE A 307 -3.68 39.13 18.53
N ALA A 308 -4.23 40.15 17.85
CA ALA A 308 -4.48 40.04 16.42
C ALA A 308 -3.19 39.82 15.61
N ARG A 309 -2.08 40.41 16.09
CA ARG A 309 -0.74 40.19 15.52
C ARG A 309 -0.27 38.75 15.75
N PHE A 310 -0.41 38.27 16.97
CA PHE A 310 -0.13 36.90 17.35
C PHE A 310 -0.85 35.88 16.42
N ILE A 311 -2.16 36.07 16.19
CA ILE A 311 -2.93 35.20 15.26
C ILE A 311 -2.39 35.27 13.84
N ARG A 312 -2.04 36.45 13.33
CA ARG A 312 -1.46 36.59 11.98
C ARG A 312 -0.13 35.85 11.85
N LEU A 313 0.73 35.91 12.88
CA LEU A 313 2.01 35.21 12.87
C LEU A 313 1.87 33.68 12.97
N LEU A 314 0.88 33.20 13.75
CA LEU A 314 0.51 31.79 13.75
C LEU A 314 -0.02 31.32 12.38
N ASP A 315 -0.90 32.13 11.75
CA ASP A 315 -1.46 31.77 10.44
C ASP A 315 -0.41 31.85 9.30
N ALA A 316 0.62 32.68 9.47
CA ALA A 316 1.76 32.79 8.57
C ALA A 316 2.87 31.76 8.81
N GLY A 317 2.76 30.97 9.88
CA GLY A 317 3.81 30.00 10.27
C GLY A 317 5.09 30.62 10.81
N VAL A 318 5.13 31.94 11.06
CA VAL A 318 6.26 32.65 11.69
C VAL A 318 6.37 32.33 13.18
N LEU A 319 5.24 32.10 13.81
CA LEU A 319 5.12 31.62 15.17
C LEU A 319 4.54 30.20 15.14
N THR A 320 5.15 29.27 15.84
CA THR A 320 4.72 27.88 15.92
C THR A 320 4.29 27.52 17.35
N ILE A 321 3.40 26.56 17.48
CA ILE A 321 2.99 26.00 18.76
C ILE A 321 3.94 24.86 19.11
N VAL A 322 4.53 24.87 20.30
CA VAL A 322 5.25 23.74 20.84
C VAL A 322 4.22 22.69 21.26
N LEU A 323 4.33 21.46 20.73
CA LEU A 323 3.37 20.40 21.05
C LEU A 323 3.37 20.12 22.56
N PRO A 324 2.20 20.21 23.25
CA PRO A 324 2.14 20.04 24.71
C PRO A 324 2.10 18.56 25.14
N TRP A 325 2.33 17.62 24.22
CA TRP A 325 2.39 16.18 24.50
C TRP A 325 3.62 15.55 23.88
N ARG A 326 4.04 14.45 24.47
CA ARG A 326 5.09 13.58 23.94
C ARG A 326 4.48 12.45 23.14
N LEU A 327 5.27 11.83 22.27
CA LEU A 327 4.80 10.73 21.42
C LEU A 327 4.22 9.52 22.15
N SER A 328 4.59 9.32 23.40
CA SER A 328 4.08 8.23 24.24
C SER A 328 2.79 8.57 24.99
N GLU A 329 2.38 9.82 24.97
CA GLU A 329 1.22 10.32 25.72
C GLU A 329 -0.03 10.31 24.85
N ALA A 330 -1.21 10.36 25.50
CA ALA A 330 -2.49 10.50 24.84
C ALA A 330 -2.77 11.98 24.55
N PRO A 331 -2.68 12.46 23.30
CA PRO A 331 -2.71 13.91 23.04
C PRO A 331 -3.99 14.60 23.50
N LEU A 332 -5.16 13.95 23.33
CA LEU A 332 -6.45 14.51 23.74
C LEU A 332 -6.57 14.60 25.27
N GLU A 333 -6.06 13.60 26.00
CA GLU A 333 -6.02 13.67 27.47
C GLU A 333 -5.10 14.79 27.95
N ARG A 334 -3.94 14.92 27.33
CA ARG A 334 -3.01 15.99 27.67
C ARG A 334 -3.60 17.38 27.45
N LEU A 335 -4.33 17.55 26.33
CA LEU A 335 -5.07 18.80 26.09
C LEU A 335 -6.19 19.01 27.10
N ALA A 336 -6.89 17.95 27.52
CA ALA A 336 -7.93 18.04 28.55
C ALA A 336 -7.37 18.50 29.89
N GLU A 337 -6.20 17.96 30.30
CA GLU A 337 -5.50 18.40 31.50
C GLU A 337 -5.15 19.90 31.46
N LEU A 338 -4.71 20.38 30.30
CA LEU A 338 -4.34 21.80 30.12
C LEU A 338 -5.53 22.76 30.25
N VAL A 339 -6.71 22.37 29.77
CA VAL A 339 -7.90 23.25 29.77
C VAL A 339 -8.84 22.97 30.93
N ASP A 340 -8.47 22.09 31.87
CA ASP A 340 -9.31 21.74 33.01
C ASP A 340 -9.52 22.97 33.91
N GLY A 341 -10.77 23.22 34.28
CA GLY A 341 -11.13 24.38 35.08
C GLY A 341 -11.03 25.74 34.39
N VAL A 342 -10.72 25.81 33.09
CA VAL A 342 -10.65 27.06 32.33
C VAL A 342 -12.04 27.52 31.90
N PRO A 343 -12.56 28.66 32.43
CA PRO A 343 -13.88 29.16 32.05
C PRO A 343 -13.92 29.56 30.56
N GLU A 344 -15.03 29.31 29.91
CA GLU A 344 -15.27 29.68 28.49
C GLU A 344 -14.20 29.20 27.50
N SER A 345 -13.54 28.07 27.83
CA SER A 345 -12.66 27.41 26.87
C SER A 345 -13.43 27.08 25.58
N PRO A 346 -12.85 27.28 24.37
CA PRO A 346 -13.51 26.97 23.10
C PRO A 346 -13.72 25.46 22.91
N ILE A 347 -13.03 24.64 23.69
CA ILE A 347 -13.19 23.20 23.81
C ILE A 347 -13.12 22.84 25.28
N SER A 348 -14.12 22.16 25.81
CA SER A 348 -14.13 21.75 27.21
C SER A 348 -13.19 20.57 27.47
N ALA A 349 -12.67 20.45 28.68
CA ALA A 349 -11.90 19.27 29.10
C ALA A 349 -12.72 17.99 28.98
N ASP A 350 -14.02 18.03 29.24
CA ASP A 350 -14.92 16.90 29.12
C ASP A 350 -15.11 16.43 27.64
N ASP A 351 -15.19 17.38 26.69
CA ASP A 351 -15.24 17.03 25.27
C ASP A 351 -13.97 16.30 24.82
N LEU A 352 -12.80 16.77 25.26
CA LEU A 352 -11.51 16.15 24.95
C LEU A 352 -11.38 14.76 25.58
N ARG A 353 -11.74 14.62 26.87
CA ARG A 353 -11.76 13.32 27.55
C ARG A 353 -12.77 12.37 26.91
N THR A 354 -13.95 12.87 26.55
CA THR A 354 -14.97 12.05 25.88
C THR A 354 -14.48 11.57 24.51
N ALA A 355 -13.89 12.46 23.69
CA ALA A 355 -13.32 12.08 22.41
C ALA A 355 -12.17 11.04 22.56
N HIS A 356 -11.30 11.20 23.58
CA HIS A 356 -10.28 10.23 23.91
C HIS A 356 -10.90 8.88 24.27
N ALA A 357 -11.87 8.87 25.21
CA ALA A 357 -12.52 7.65 25.67
C ALA A 357 -13.28 6.91 24.56
N LEU A 358 -13.96 7.64 23.65
CA LEU A 358 -14.62 7.06 22.48
C LEU A 358 -13.61 6.34 21.58
N GLY A 359 -12.44 6.93 21.37
CA GLY A 359 -11.36 6.32 20.60
C GLY A 359 -10.77 5.08 21.29
N ASP A 360 -10.40 5.21 22.57
CA ASP A 360 -9.71 4.14 23.31
C ASP A 360 -10.63 2.93 23.58
N ALA A 361 -11.91 3.15 23.85
CA ALA A 361 -12.86 2.08 24.15
C ALA A 361 -13.44 1.37 22.91
N ALA A 362 -13.32 1.93 21.71
CA ALA A 362 -14.01 1.45 20.51
C ALA A 362 -13.73 -0.04 20.20
N HIS A 363 -12.53 -0.54 20.49
CA HIS A 363 -12.18 -1.95 20.26
C HIS A 363 -12.97 -2.94 21.13
N ARG A 364 -13.54 -2.49 22.25
CA ARG A 364 -14.37 -3.31 23.16
C ARG A 364 -15.83 -3.32 22.73
N GLU A 365 -16.23 -2.37 21.88
CA GLU A 365 -17.60 -2.15 21.45
C GLU A 365 -18.02 -3.08 20.31
N ARG A 366 -19.29 -3.46 20.31
CA ARG A 366 -19.95 -4.10 19.18
C ARG A 366 -20.30 -3.05 18.12
N VAL A 367 -20.82 -3.50 16.98
CA VAL A 367 -21.14 -2.67 15.81
C VAL A 367 -21.84 -1.36 16.15
N LYS A 368 -22.93 -1.40 16.96
CA LYS A 368 -23.68 -0.19 17.34
C LYS A 368 -22.83 0.80 18.14
N GLY A 369 -22.04 0.29 19.10
CA GLY A 369 -21.15 1.14 19.91
C GLY A 369 -20.03 1.76 19.08
N ARG A 370 -19.46 0.99 18.12
CA ARG A 370 -18.43 1.53 17.18
C ARG A 370 -18.98 2.61 16.26
N LEU A 371 -20.17 2.44 15.72
CA LEU A 371 -20.85 3.48 14.94
C LEU A 371 -21.14 4.71 15.80
N ALA A 372 -21.59 4.53 17.05
CA ALA A 372 -21.79 5.64 17.98
C ALA A 372 -20.49 6.36 18.31
N ALA A 373 -19.39 5.63 18.52
CA ALA A 373 -18.06 6.20 18.72
C ALA A 373 -17.62 7.00 17.50
N PHE A 374 -17.76 6.44 16.29
CA PHE A 374 -17.45 7.14 15.05
C PHE A 374 -18.25 8.43 14.88
N ASP A 375 -19.55 8.41 15.16
CA ASP A 375 -20.44 9.58 15.11
C ASP A 375 -20.07 10.63 16.15
N GLY A 376 -19.73 10.20 17.36
CA GLY A 376 -19.26 11.05 18.43
C GLY A 376 -17.98 11.78 18.02
N LEU A 377 -16.98 11.05 17.58
CA LEU A 377 -15.73 11.62 17.05
C LEU A 377 -15.97 12.55 15.87
N GLY A 378 -16.88 12.19 14.96
CA GLY A 378 -17.25 13.04 13.82
C GLY A 378 -17.91 14.37 14.22
N ARG A 379 -18.70 14.39 15.30
CA ARG A 379 -19.25 15.65 15.85
C ARG A 379 -18.14 16.54 16.37
N TYR A 380 -17.22 16.00 17.18
CA TYR A 380 -16.08 16.75 17.70
C TYR A 380 -15.16 17.24 16.56
N ALA A 381 -14.80 16.39 15.63
CA ALA A 381 -13.96 16.76 14.49
C ALA A 381 -14.56 17.94 13.70
N ARG A 382 -15.87 17.89 13.41
CA ARG A 382 -16.55 19.02 12.73
C ARG A 382 -16.58 20.30 13.55
N SER A 383 -16.74 20.22 14.89
CA SER A 383 -16.74 21.41 15.76
C SER A 383 -15.36 22.03 15.92
N TRP A 384 -14.30 21.22 15.83
CA TRP A 384 -12.91 21.67 15.96
C TRP A 384 -12.25 22.06 14.64
N ALA A 385 -12.78 21.57 13.51
CA ALA A 385 -12.24 21.86 12.20
C ALA A 385 -12.32 23.34 11.81
N ASP A 386 -11.34 23.80 11.05
CA ASP A 386 -11.30 25.10 10.38
C ASP A 386 -10.86 24.95 8.92
N PRO A 387 -11.76 24.55 8.00
CA PRO A 387 -11.41 24.31 6.60
C PRO A 387 -10.85 25.56 5.89
N LYS A 388 -11.26 26.76 6.33
CA LYS A 388 -10.77 28.02 5.75
C LYS A 388 -9.29 28.26 6.03
N ARG A 389 -8.76 27.62 7.07
CA ARG A 389 -7.33 27.66 7.44
C ARG A 389 -6.61 26.35 7.14
N GLY A 390 -7.07 25.55 6.18
CA GLY A 390 -6.43 24.31 5.80
C GLY A 390 -6.53 23.19 6.85
N ARG A 391 -7.55 23.24 7.72
CA ARG A 391 -7.79 22.23 8.77
C ARG A 391 -9.15 21.58 8.60
N PRO A 392 -9.31 20.74 7.55
CA PRO A 392 -10.56 20.02 7.28
C PRO A 392 -10.80 18.92 8.33
N VAL A 393 -12.01 18.39 8.33
CA VAL A 393 -12.34 17.14 9.05
C VAL A 393 -11.50 16.01 8.47
N PRO A 394 -10.79 15.21 9.30
CA PRO A 394 -10.02 14.07 8.83
C PRO A 394 -10.90 13.01 8.17
N ASP A 395 -10.40 12.36 7.11
CA ASP A 395 -11.11 11.27 6.42
C ASP A 395 -11.28 10.03 7.32
N ALA A 396 -10.29 9.75 8.17
CA ALA A 396 -10.33 8.68 9.14
C ALA A 396 -10.38 9.26 10.56
N LEU A 397 -11.35 8.82 11.36
CA LEU A 397 -11.56 9.32 12.74
C LEU A 397 -11.14 8.30 13.80
N LEU A 398 -11.10 7.02 13.43
CA LEU A 398 -10.88 5.91 14.36
C LEU A 398 -9.96 4.88 13.72
N TYR A 399 -8.99 4.40 14.49
CA TYR A 399 -8.06 3.34 14.11
C TYR A 399 -8.13 2.20 15.11
N GLU A 400 -7.90 0.99 14.62
CA GLU A 400 -7.78 -0.20 15.46
C GLU A 400 -6.72 -1.13 14.90
N ASP A 401 -5.88 -1.66 15.79
CA ASP A 401 -4.98 -2.78 15.54
C ASP A 401 -5.38 -3.95 16.45
N ARG A 402 -5.26 -5.17 15.93
CA ARG A 402 -5.65 -6.38 16.64
C ARG A 402 -4.58 -7.46 16.53
N GLU A 403 -4.26 -8.07 17.64
CA GLU A 403 -3.40 -9.25 17.69
C GLU A 403 -4.19 -10.47 17.23
N THR A 404 -3.50 -11.38 16.53
CA THR A 404 -4.11 -12.65 16.11
C THR A 404 -4.32 -13.60 17.29
N GLU A 405 -5.40 -14.36 17.26
CA GLU A 405 -5.64 -15.47 18.19
C GLU A 405 -4.97 -16.78 17.70
N ALA A 406 -4.46 -16.79 16.46
CA ALA A 406 -3.81 -17.95 15.89
C ALA A 406 -2.43 -18.17 16.56
N VAL A 407 -2.12 -19.42 16.87
CA VAL A 407 -0.77 -19.84 17.25
C VAL A 407 0.12 -19.78 16.01
N LEU A 408 1.20 -19.02 16.10
CA LEU A 408 2.11 -18.79 14.98
C LEU A 408 3.42 -19.56 15.19
N PRO A 409 3.84 -20.38 14.22
CA PRO A 409 5.15 -21.03 14.27
C PRO A 409 6.28 -20.03 14.06
N ASP A 410 7.45 -20.33 14.59
CA ASP A 410 8.69 -19.63 14.21
C ASP A 410 9.17 -20.13 12.85
N ILE A 411 8.72 -19.50 11.80
CA ILE A 411 9.07 -19.89 10.43
C ILE A 411 10.55 -19.69 10.10
N CYS A 412 11.23 -18.74 10.72
CA CYS A 412 12.66 -18.52 10.53
C CYS A 412 13.53 -19.51 11.33
N ALA A 413 12.96 -20.28 12.26
CA ALA A 413 13.59 -21.43 12.86
C ALA A 413 13.64 -22.66 11.91
N ILE A 414 12.82 -22.68 10.84
CA ILE A 414 12.86 -23.71 9.80
C ILE A 414 14.10 -23.47 8.92
N PRO A 415 15.09 -24.39 8.89
CA PRO A 415 16.37 -24.13 8.22
C PRO A 415 16.21 -23.75 6.73
N SER A 416 15.34 -24.47 6.00
CA SER A 416 15.12 -24.20 4.57
C SER A 416 14.55 -22.80 4.30
N VAL A 417 13.64 -22.30 5.15
CA VAL A 417 13.08 -20.95 5.03
C VAL A 417 14.13 -19.90 5.34
N ARG A 418 14.94 -20.14 6.37
CA ARG A 418 16.05 -19.26 6.72
C ARG A 418 17.06 -19.16 5.59
N ASP A 419 17.47 -20.30 5.01
CA ASP A 419 18.42 -20.36 3.91
C ASP A 419 17.88 -19.65 2.67
N ASP A 420 16.59 -19.81 2.35
CA ASP A 420 15.95 -19.13 1.23
C ASP A 420 15.92 -17.61 1.44
N LEU A 421 15.66 -17.11 2.66
CA LEU A 421 15.70 -15.68 2.98
C LEU A 421 17.12 -15.11 2.90
N LEU A 422 18.13 -15.85 3.37
CA LEU A 422 19.53 -15.44 3.23
C LEU A 422 19.94 -15.41 1.75
N SER A 423 19.59 -16.45 0.98
CA SER A 423 19.83 -16.48 -0.47
C SER A 423 19.12 -15.35 -1.21
N LEU A 424 17.90 -15.00 -0.79
CA LEU A 424 17.21 -13.81 -1.30
C LEU A 424 18.00 -12.53 -0.97
N GLY A 425 18.52 -12.42 0.24
CA GLY A 425 19.39 -11.30 0.63
C GLY A 425 20.63 -11.18 -0.28
N GLU A 426 21.33 -12.29 -0.55
CA GLU A 426 22.46 -12.31 -1.48
C GLU A 426 22.06 -11.90 -2.90
N LEU A 427 20.90 -12.39 -3.39
CA LEU A 427 20.34 -12.01 -4.69
C LEU A 427 20.00 -10.51 -4.78
N MET A 428 19.49 -9.93 -3.69
CA MET A 428 18.98 -8.55 -3.68
C MET A 428 20.09 -7.52 -3.37
N ARG A 429 21.18 -7.90 -2.72
CA ARG A 429 22.28 -6.99 -2.33
C ARG A 429 22.80 -6.14 -3.48
N PRO A 430 23.07 -6.67 -4.69
CA PRO A 430 23.54 -5.88 -5.84
C PRO A 430 22.53 -4.85 -6.36
N HIS A 431 21.31 -4.89 -5.88
CA HIS A 431 20.22 -3.98 -6.27
C HIS A 431 19.93 -2.92 -5.20
N LEU A 432 20.61 -2.97 -4.06
CA LEU A 432 20.62 -1.89 -3.08
C LEU A 432 21.73 -0.91 -3.45
N PHE A 433 21.38 0.32 -3.75
CA PHE A 433 22.31 1.39 -4.10
C PHE A 433 22.15 2.57 -3.13
N ARG A 434 23.17 3.42 -3.08
CA ARG A 434 23.14 4.65 -2.32
C ARG A 434 22.22 5.66 -3.02
N SER A 435 21.33 6.31 -2.26
CA SER A 435 20.39 7.31 -2.80
C SER A 435 21.14 8.48 -3.47
N HIS A 436 20.67 8.94 -4.62
CA HIS A 436 21.16 10.18 -5.26
C HIS A 436 20.96 11.41 -4.37
N ILE A 437 19.98 11.36 -3.44
CA ILE A 437 19.80 12.42 -2.43
C ILE A 437 20.98 12.42 -1.46
N TYR A 438 21.50 11.23 -1.09
CA TYR A 438 22.68 11.15 -0.24
C TYR A 438 23.93 11.71 -0.95
N ASP A 439 24.10 11.41 -2.24
CA ASP A 439 25.18 11.95 -3.05
C ASP A 439 25.07 13.48 -3.17
N LEU A 440 23.89 14.01 -3.43
CA LEU A 440 23.64 15.45 -3.43
C LEU A 440 24.04 16.09 -2.09
N MET A 441 23.66 15.49 -0.95
CA MET A 441 24.07 16.00 0.37
C MET A 441 25.59 15.99 0.53
N LEU A 442 26.25 14.93 0.07
CA LEU A 442 27.70 14.79 0.16
C LEU A 442 28.41 15.83 -0.70
N GLU A 443 28.03 15.98 -1.96
CA GLU A 443 28.60 16.95 -2.91
C GLU A 443 28.43 18.38 -2.41
N GLU A 444 27.24 18.77 -2.01
CA GLU A 444 26.93 20.09 -1.49
C GLU A 444 27.62 20.38 -0.14
N PHE A 445 27.80 19.36 0.69
CA PHE A 445 28.54 19.48 1.94
C PHE A 445 30.03 19.74 1.67
N VAL A 446 30.66 18.94 0.81
CA VAL A 446 32.07 19.09 0.47
C VAL A 446 32.32 20.43 -0.24
N ALA A 447 31.39 20.85 -1.10
CA ALA A 447 31.47 22.18 -1.74
C ALA A 447 31.42 23.33 -0.74
N ALA A 448 30.61 23.22 0.33
CA ALA A 448 30.41 24.28 1.33
C ALA A 448 31.49 24.29 2.43
N PHE A 449 31.93 23.12 2.90
CA PHE A 449 32.76 22.96 4.11
C PHE A 449 34.12 22.29 3.84
N GLY A 450 34.35 21.78 2.62
CA GLY A 450 35.55 21.03 2.25
C GLY A 450 35.54 19.58 2.68
N ALA A 451 36.45 18.79 2.09
CA ALA A 451 36.66 17.39 2.48
C ALA A 451 37.21 17.32 3.92
N GLY A 452 36.61 16.47 4.77
CA GLY A 452 36.92 16.39 6.20
C GLY A 452 36.33 17.56 7.01
N GLY A 453 35.49 18.39 6.40
CA GLY A 453 34.87 19.55 7.04
C GLY A 453 33.79 19.22 8.09
N THR A 454 33.39 20.25 8.78
CA THR A 454 32.33 20.19 9.85
C THR A 454 31.34 21.32 9.65
N CYS A 455 30.07 21.02 9.74
CA CYS A 455 28.95 21.97 9.77
C CYS A 455 28.38 22.05 11.18
N ASP A 456 28.45 23.20 11.82
CA ASP A 456 27.99 23.45 13.19
C ASP A 456 26.47 23.73 13.27
N ASP A 457 25.81 24.04 12.12
CA ASP A 457 24.36 24.23 11.99
C ASP A 457 23.79 23.28 10.93
N PRO A 458 23.55 22.00 11.29
CA PRO A 458 22.98 21.02 10.37
C PRO A 458 21.60 21.43 9.85
N LEU A 459 20.80 22.11 10.67
CA LEU A 459 19.46 22.56 10.28
C LEU A 459 19.53 23.55 9.11
N ALA A 460 20.44 24.54 9.18
CA ALA A 460 20.65 25.49 8.07
C ALA A 460 21.07 24.78 6.78
N PHE A 461 21.95 23.79 6.89
CA PHE A 461 22.40 23.00 5.73
C PHE A 461 21.24 22.25 5.09
N PHE A 462 20.48 21.50 5.89
CA PHE A 462 19.36 20.71 5.37
C PHE A 462 18.21 21.59 4.86
N MET A 463 17.86 22.66 5.56
CA MET A 463 16.81 23.59 5.09
C MET A 463 17.16 24.20 3.73
N ARG A 464 18.43 24.60 3.54
CA ARG A 464 18.91 25.18 2.28
C ARG A 464 18.81 24.22 1.09
N LEU A 465 19.12 22.92 1.31
CA LEU A 465 18.98 21.89 0.28
C LEU A 465 17.52 21.51 -0.01
N ALA A 466 16.66 21.65 0.99
CA ALA A 466 15.24 21.24 0.89
C ALA A 466 14.34 22.28 0.24
N VAL A 467 14.87 23.44 -0.21
CA VAL A 467 14.04 24.47 -0.87
C VAL A 467 13.46 23.89 -2.15
N GLU A 468 12.14 23.77 -2.17
CA GLU A 468 11.41 23.41 -3.39
C GLU A 468 11.49 24.59 -4.38
N ARG A 469 12.04 24.35 -5.56
CA ARG A 469 12.16 25.33 -6.66
C ARG A 469 11.33 24.87 -7.85
N ASP A 470 10.00 24.96 -7.73
CA ASP A 470 9.04 24.65 -8.82
C ASP A 470 9.28 23.30 -9.52
N GLY A 471 9.71 22.26 -8.77
CA GLY A 471 9.97 20.91 -9.27
C GLY A 471 11.25 20.74 -10.08
N ASN A 472 12.16 21.74 -10.10
CA ASN A 472 13.43 21.70 -10.82
C ASN A 472 14.65 21.95 -9.93
N GLY A 473 14.50 21.90 -8.60
CA GLY A 473 15.61 22.03 -7.67
C GLY A 473 16.55 20.81 -7.68
N PRO A 474 17.78 20.93 -7.15
CA PRO A 474 18.71 19.79 -7.08
C PRO A 474 18.12 18.58 -6.34
N LEU A 475 17.33 18.79 -5.29
CA LEU A 475 16.65 17.73 -4.55
C LEU A 475 15.58 17.03 -5.41
N ASP A 476 14.84 17.79 -6.22
CA ASP A 476 13.83 17.22 -7.12
C ASP A 476 14.48 16.35 -8.20
N VAL A 477 15.62 16.77 -8.72
CA VAL A 477 16.42 16.02 -9.69
C VAL A 477 16.95 14.72 -9.06
N ALA A 478 17.55 14.78 -7.87
CA ALA A 478 18.06 13.60 -7.16
C ALA A 478 16.94 12.60 -6.83
N MET A 479 15.75 13.09 -6.44
CA MET A 479 14.57 12.27 -6.26
C MET A 479 14.10 11.61 -7.56
N ALA A 480 14.06 12.35 -8.65
CA ALA A 480 13.68 11.81 -9.96
C ALA A 480 14.68 10.74 -10.41
N ASP A 481 15.96 10.90 -10.10
CA ASP A 481 17.01 9.92 -10.39
C ASP A 481 16.87 8.66 -9.53
N ASP A 482 16.56 8.76 -8.24
CA ASP A 482 16.21 7.62 -7.40
C ASP A 482 14.99 6.85 -7.96
N MET A 483 13.96 7.55 -8.42
CA MET A 483 12.79 6.94 -9.04
C MET A 483 13.14 6.31 -10.39
N ARG A 484 13.97 6.96 -11.20
CA ARG A 484 14.47 6.38 -12.46
C ARG A 484 15.28 5.12 -12.22
N ALA A 485 16.14 5.09 -11.18
CA ALA A 485 16.91 3.92 -10.79
C ALA A 485 16.02 2.71 -10.44
N ARG A 486 15.01 2.96 -9.63
CA ARG A 486 13.99 1.93 -9.32
C ARG A 486 13.28 1.42 -10.57
N ALA A 487 13.04 2.32 -11.52
CA ALA A 487 12.35 2.05 -12.76
C ALA A 487 13.20 1.26 -13.79
N ASN A 488 14.51 1.52 -13.84
CA ASN A 488 15.44 0.98 -14.83
C ASN A 488 16.57 0.17 -14.19
N PRO A 489 16.27 -0.92 -13.47
CA PRO A 489 17.29 -1.67 -12.72
C PRO A 489 18.36 -2.33 -13.60
N GLY A 490 18.22 -2.32 -14.91
CA GLY A 490 19.23 -2.79 -15.88
C GLY A 490 20.33 -1.78 -16.22
N GLU A 491 20.09 -0.51 -15.95
CA GLU A 491 21.03 0.59 -16.27
C GLU A 491 21.88 0.93 -15.04
N ARG A 492 22.83 0.04 -14.69
CA ARG A 492 23.62 0.18 -13.47
C ARG A 492 24.78 1.21 -13.56
N ALA A 493 25.16 1.63 -14.76
CA ALA A 493 26.35 2.45 -14.94
C ALA A 493 26.30 3.84 -14.26
N TRP A 494 25.11 4.30 -13.91
CA TRP A 494 24.89 5.61 -13.27
C TRP A 494 24.33 5.51 -11.84
N LEU A 495 24.21 4.28 -11.27
CA LEU A 495 23.80 4.12 -9.89
C LEU A 495 24.91 4.56 -8.95
N PRO A 496 24.63 5.39 -7.94
CA PRO A 496 25.61 5.77 -6.94
C PRO A 496 26.19 4.54 -6.22
N VAL A 497 27.49 4.47 -6.15
CA VAL A 497 28.23 3.40 -5.48
C VAL A 497 29.16 4.03 -4.46
N GLY A 498 29.06 3.59 -3.22
CA GLY A 498 29.97 4.08 -2.18
C GLY A 498 29.47 3.70 -0.77
N PRO A 499 30.31 3.92 0.22
CA PRO A 499 29.93 3.71 1.60
C PRO A 499 28.91 4.76 2.05
N THR A 500 28.23 4.46 3.15
CA THR A 500 27.25 5.35 3.78
C THR A 500 27.43 5.28 5.30
N SER A 501 26.79 6.19 6.02
CA SER A 501 26.77 6.22 7.47
C SER A 501 25.95 5.07 8.11
N ALA A 502 25.27 4.28 7.31
CA ALA A 502 24.44 3.17 7.78
C ALA A 502 24.65 1.90 6.93
N PRO A 503 24.84 0.73 7.54
CA PRO A 503 24.97 -0.51 6.80
C PRO A 503 23.69 -0.82 6.03
N PRO A 504 23.79 -1.50 4.87
CA PRO A 504 22.61 -1.93 4.14
C PRO A 504 21.70 -2.80 5.00
N SER A 505 20.42 -2.50 4.96
CA SER A 505 19.38 -3.26 5.64
C SER A 505 18.12 -3.32 4.80
N ALA A 506 17.30 -4.35 5.01
CA ALA A 506 16.04 -4.49 4.30
C ALA A 506 14.98 -5.22 5.14
N ALA A 507 13.73 -4.87 4.89
CA ALA A 507 12.56 -5.62 5.34
C ALA A 507 11.97 -6.40 4.17
N VAL A 508 11.70 -7.68 4.38
CA VAL A 508 11.12 -8.59 3.39
C VAL A 508 9.72 -8.97 3.83
N LEU A 509 8.71 -8.67 3.01
CA LEU A 509 7.36 -9.19 3.16
C LEU A 509 7.19 -10.39 2.23
N PHE A 510 6.82 -11.54 2.77
CA PHE A 510 6.68 -12.77 2.00
C PHE A 510 5.57 -13.67 2.52
N GLN A 511 5.11 -14.57 1.67
CA GLN A 511 4.14 -15.61 1.98
C GLN A 511 4.75 -16.98 1.70
N LEU A 512 4.30 -18.00 2.42
CA LEU A 512 4.64 -19.40 2.15
C LEU A 512 3.46 -20.05 1.42
N GLU A 513 3.74 -20.70 0.31
CA GLU A 513 2.79 -21.50 -0.42
C GLU A 513 3.06 -22.98 -0.16
N ALA A 514 2.22 -23.61 0.64
CA ALA A 514 2.23 -25.02 1.00
C ALA A 514 0.86 -25.44 1.53
N GLU A 515 0.58 -26.71 1.58
CA GLU A 515 -0.67 -27.24 2.17
C GLU A 515 -0.69 -27.08 3.70
N ASP A 516 0.46 -27.25 4.34
CA ASP A 516 0.64 -27.13 5.78
C ASP A 516 2.09 -26.83 6.16
N TYR A 517 2.35 -26.59 7.45
CA TYR A 517 3.70 -26.32 7.96
C TYR A 517 4.59 -27.59 8.02
N ALA A 518 4.03 -28.80 7.95
CA ALA A 518 4.84 -30.02 7.85
C ALA A 518 5.52 -30.06 6.47
N GLN A 519 4.80 -29.74 5.39
CA GLN A 519 5.42 -29.61 4.06
C GLN A 519 6.47 -28.51 4.02
N VAL A 520 6.24 -27.39 4.71
CA VAL A 520 7.26 -26.33 4.82
C VAL A 520 8.53 -26.86 5.49
N ALA A 521 8.40 -27.59 6.60
CA ALA A 521 9.53 -28.17 7.31
C ALA A 521 10.30 -29.19 6.46
N GLU A 522 9.62 -29.90 5.58
CA GLU A 522 10.22 -30.84 4.62
C GLU A 522 10.82 -30.15 3.38
N GLY A 523 10.75 -28.83 3.26
CA GLY A 523 11.26 -28.07 2.13
C GLY A 523 10.35 -28.10 0.88
N ARG A 524 9.12 -28.58 1.00
CA ARG A 524 8.10 -28.63 -0.06
C ARG A 524 7.18 -27.41 0.01
N TYR A 525 7.69 -26.27 -0.41
CA TYR A 525 6.95 -25.01 -0.43
C TYR A 525 7.51 -24.06 -1.49
N ARG A 526 6.81 -22.97 -1.77
CA ARG A 526 7.35 -21.78 -2.41
C ARG A 526 7.32 -20.59 -1.44
N LEU A 527 8.39 -19.81 -1.44
CA LEU A 527 8.48 -18.54 -0.73
C LEU A 527 8.14 -17.43 -1.74
N VAL A 528 7.04 -16.76 -1.55
CA VAL A 528 6.52 -15.74 -2.49
C VAL A 528 6.80 -14.36 -1.91
N VAL A 529 7.71 -13.61 -2.52
CA VAL A 529 8.06 -12.25 -2.09
C VAL A 529 6.95 -11.28 -2.52
N ASN A 530 6.36 -10.59 -1.54
CA ASN A 530 5.39 -9.53 -1.79
C ASN A 530 6.06 -8.17 -1.90
N HIS A 531 7.05 -7.92 -1.07
CA HIS A 531 7.76 -6.64 -1.05
C HIS A 531 9.15 -6.82 -0.45
N PHE A 532 10.11 -6.10 -1.01
CA PHE A 532 11.46 -5.96 -0.49
C PHE A 532 11.76 -4.47 -0.41
N SER A 533 11.87 -3.95 0.79
CA SER A 533 12.12 -2.54 1.06
C SER A 533 13.49 -2.36 1.68
N ALA A 534 14.26 -1.40 1.20
CA ALA A 534 15.44 -0.95 1.93
C ALA A 534 15.03 -0.39 3.29
N GLY A 535 15.92 -0.47 4.28
CA GLY A 535 15.69 -0.09 5.66
C GLY A 535 15.10 -1.18 6.54
N SER A 536 15.28 -1.04 7.84
CA SER A 536 14.82 -2.03 8.82
C SER A 536 14.07 -1.37 9.98
N GLY A 537 13.08 -2.09 10.52
CA GLY A 537 12.37 -1.68 11.73
C GLY A 537 11.05 -0.94 11.51
N ALA A 538 10.91 -0.12 10.47
CA ALA A 538 9.74 0.72 10.23
C ALA A 538 8.40 -0.05 10.18
N LEU A 539 8.36 -1.21 9.54
CA LEU A 539 7.14 -2.03 9.41
C LEU A 539 6.66 -2.66 10.73
N PHE A 540 7.51 -2.64 11.76
CA PHE A 540 7.32 -3.33 13.04
C PHE A 540 6.87 -2.39 14.15
N THR A 541 7.30 -1.15 14.11
CA THR A 541 7.15 -0.17 15.21
C THR A 541 5.69 0.15 15.55
N ARG A 542 4.80 0.17 14.56
CA ARG A 542 3.36 0.34 14.74
C ARG A 542 2.77 -0.63 15.77
N PHE A 543 3.31 -1.85 15.86
CA PHE A 543 2.71 -2.93 16.65
C PHE A 543 3.38 -3.13 18.00
N VAL A 544 4.39 -2.33 18.34
CA VAL A 544 5.15 -2.49 19.59
C VAL A 544 4.26 -2.42 20.83
N ARG A 545 3.32 -1.46 20.86
CA ARG A 545 2.39 -1.32 21.99
C ARG A 545 1.36 -2.45 22.06
N LEU A 546 1.00 -3.03 20.93
CA LEU A 546 0.07 -4.15 20.86
C LEU A 546 0.74 -5.46 21.26
N LEU A 547 1.96 -5.70 20.76
CA LEU A 547 2.67 -6.98 20.91
C LEU A 547 3.52 -7.06 22.19
N GLY A 548 3.76 -5.93 22.87
CA GLY A 548 4.29 -5.87 24.22
C GLY A 548 5.82 -5.85 24.33
N ALA A 549 6.32 -6.07 25.58
CA ALA A 549 7.69 -5.74 25.96
C ALA A 549 8.75 -6.66 25.31
N ASP A 550 8.46 -7.93 25.14
CA ASP A 550 9.42 -8.87 24.51
C ASP A 550 9.64 -8.51 23.05
N PHE A 551 8.56 -8.26 22.30
CA PHE A 551 8.65 -7.79 20.91
C PHE A 551 9.45 -6.50 20.81
N ARG A 552 9.17 -5.52 21.70
CA ARG A 552 9.93 -4.28 21.79
C ARG A 552 11.43 -4.53 22.01
N SER A 553 11.76 -5.38 22.97
CA SER A 553 13.16 -5.68 23.34
C SER A 553 13.91 -6.36 22.19
N ARG A 554 13.26 -7.27 21.48
CA ARG A 554 13.82 -7.94 20.28
C ARG A 554 14.07 -6.95 19.15
N LEU A 555 13.14 -6.03 18.91
CA LEU A 555 13.25 -5.00 17.88
C LEU A 555 14.38 -4.01 18.21
N VAL A 556 14.47 -3.54 19.45
CA VAL A 556 15.55 -2.64 19.90
C VAL A 556 16.92 -3.30 19.75
N ARG A 557 17.07 -4.56 20.18
CA ARG A 557 18.32 -5.30 19.96
C ARG A 557 18.70 -5.40 18.49
N HIS A 558 17.73 -5.65 17.61
CA HIS A 558 17.98 -5.66 16.18
C HIS A 558 18.51 -4.31 15.69
N ILE A 559 17.83 -3.20 16.01
CA ILE A 559 18.23 -1.87 15.58
C ILE A 559 19.64 -1.52 16.10
N MET A 560 19.93 -1.80 17.35
CA MET A 560 21.26 -1.56 17.91
C MET A 560 22.34 -2.44 17.29
N SER A 561 22.01 -3.66 16.84
CA SER A 561 22.95 -4.54 16.15
C SER A 561 23.34 -4.08 14.75
N THR A 562 22.58 -3.15 14.17
CA THR A 562 22.92 -2.54 12.85
C THR A 562 24.09 -1.57 12.95
N ARG A 563 24.37 -1.01 14.15
CA ARG A 563 25.43 -0.02 14.40
C ARG A 563 26.12 -0.31 15.74
N PRO A 564 26.93 -1.37 15.82
CA PRO A 564 27.57 -1.76 17.07
C PRO A 564 28.51 -0.68 17.57
N GLY A 565 28.41 -0.35 18.88
CA GLY A 565 29.25 0.66 19.52
C GLY A 565 28.85 2.12 19.26
N VAL A 566 27.81 2.40 18.46
CA VAL A 566 27.34 3.76 18.20
C VAL A 566 26.07 4.07 19.00
N ALA A 567 26.00 5.27 19.57
CA ALA A 567 24.81 5.75 20.26
C ALA A 567 23.65 6.01 19.29
N CYS A 568 22.69 5.08 19.23
CA CYS A 568 21.53 5.21 18.31
C CYS A 568 20.51 6.24 18.83
N ARG A 569 19.99 7.05 17.92
CA ARG A 569 18.93 8.04 18.15
C ARG A 569 17.80 7.82 17.15
N GLU A 570 16.56 7.86 17.64
CA GLU A 570 15.38 7.73 16.80
C GLU A 570 14.97 9.08 16.22
N LEU A 571 14.96 9.19 14.89
CA LEU A 571 14.37 10.34 14.21
C LEU A 571 12.85 10.16 14.25
N VAL A 572 12.20 11.01 15.00
CA VAL A 572 10.76 10.99 15.20
C VAL A 572 10.13 12.09 14.37
N LEU A 573 9.28 11.73 13.42
CA LEU A 573 8.57 12.70 12.58
C LEU A 573 7.09 12.74 12.98
N TRP A 574 6.75 13.65 13.87
CA TRP A 574 5.35 13.93 14.22
C TRP A 574 4.60 14.58 13.06
N THR A 575 5.33 15.33 12.28
CA THR A 575 4.78 16.21 11.25
C THR A 575 4.25 15.48 10.02
N ASP A 576 4.85 14.34 9.68
CA ASP A 576 4.47 13.56 8.50
C ASP A 576 3.76 12.25 8.87
N CYS A 577 3.04 12.23 9.98
CA CYS A 577 2.44 11.01 10.45
C CYS A 577 0.91 10.99 10.32
N ASN A 578 0.40 9.82 10.07
CA ASN A 578 -1.00 9.46 10.33
C ASN A 578 -1.09 8.82 11.73
N THR A 579 -2.28 8.42 12.14
CA THR A 579 -2.46 7.81 13.46
C THR A 579 -1.68 6.50 13.62
N ALA A 580 -1.48 5.73 12.55
CA ALA A 580 -0.65 4.52 12.58
C ALA A 580 0.83 4.87 12.84
N GLN A 581 1.33 5.95 12.24
CA GLN A 581 2.67 6.49 12.48
C GLN A 581 2.83 6.95 13.94
N ALA A 582 1.85 7.66 14.48
CA ALA A 582 1.90 8.17 15.85
C ALA A 582 2.05 7.08 16.91
N GLU A 583 1.68 5.84 16.62
CA GLU A 583 1.90 4.69 17.50
C GLU A 583 3.32 4.12 17.45
N CYS A 584 4.11 4.47 16.44
CA CYS A 584 5.40 3.87 16.17
C CYS A 584 6.52 4.36 17.11
N ALA A 585 6.29 5.37 17.89
CA ALA A 585 7.35 6.13 18.52
C ALA A 585 7.93 5.55 19.83
N ASN A 586 9.16 5.97 20.14
CA ASN A 586 9.87 5.81 21.41
C ASN A 586 10.49 4.43 21.66
N LEU A 587 11.15 3.85 20.69
CA LEU A 587 12.02 2.70 20.92
C LEU A 587 13.39 3.12 21.49
N LEU A 588 13.95 4.20 20.93
CA LEU A 588 15.27 4.75 21.28
C LEU A 588 15.15 6.17 21.82
N PRO A 589 16.19 6.71 22.48
CA PRO A 589 16.24 8.13 22.78
C PRO A 589 16.13 8.96 21.50
N PRO A 590 15.27 10.00 21.45
CA PRO A 590 14.97 10.69 20.20
C PRO A 590 16.02 11.76 19.83
N LEU A 591 16.13 12.00 18.52
CA LEU A 591 16.57 13.26 17.96
C LEU A 591 15.31 14.08 17.68
N SER A 592 15.10 15.16 18.46
CA SER A 592 13.93 16.03 18.32
C SER A 592 14.17 17.14 17.31
N LEU A 593 13.17 17.38 16.47
CA LEU A 593 13.17 18.49 15.52
C LEU A 593 12.58 19.75 16.17
N PRO A 594 12.89 20.97 15.64
CA PRO A 594 12.34 22.20 16.16
C PRO A 594 10.80 22.19 16.27
N GLY A 595 10.28 22.63 17.42
CA GLY A 595 8.84 22.65 17.71
C GLY A 595 8.24 21.29 18.11
N GLU A 596 9.06 20.25 18.21
CA GLU A 596 8.65 18.95 18.75
C GLU A 596 8.87 18.85 20.26
N PRO A 597 8.07 18.03 20.97
CA PRO A 597 8.22 17.90 22.42
C PRO A 597 9.50 17.14 22.76
N THR A 598 10.31 17.75 23.62
CA THR A 598 11.55 17.15 24.07
C THR A 598 11.35 16.20 25.26
N ARG A 599 12.17 15.15 25.31
CA ARG A 599 12.32 14.25 26.46
C ARG A 599 13.65 14.56 27.16
N PRO A 600 13.81 14.21 28.46
CA PRO A 600 15.08 14.42 29.16
C PRO A 600 16.28 13.69 28.53
N ASP A 601 16.04 12.59 27.80
CA ASP A 601 17.02 11.79 27.08
C ASP A 601 17.14 12.16 25.58
N ALA A 602 16.38 13.16 25.13
CA ALA A 602 16.43 13.67 23.77
C ALA A 602 17.65 14.57 23.54
N ILE A 603 18.14 14.56 22.32
CA ILE A 603 19.00 15.61 21.79
C ILE A 603 18.25 16.36 20.68
N THR A 604 18.63 17.61 20.44
CA THR A 604 18.10 18.40 19.32
C THR A 604 19.11 18.45 18.19
N LEU A 605 18.71 18.91 17.01
CA LEU A 605 19.67 19.15 15.91
C LEU A 605 20.74 20.19 16.30
N ASP A 606 20.37 21.17 17.16
CA ASP A 606 21.31 22.17 17.63
C ASP A 606 22.38 21.59 18.57
N ASP A 607 22.16 20.41 19.14
CA ASP A 607 23.15 19.66 19.94
C ASP A 607 24.07 18.81 19.07
N THR A 608 23.95 18.87 17.75
CA THR A 608 24.70 18.03 16.81
C THR A 608 25.55 18.85 15.85
N ARG A 609 26.47 18.20 15.18
CA ARG A 609 27.21 18.69 14.03
C ARG A 609 27.15 17.67 12.91
N LEU A 610 27.10 18.12 11.67
CA LEU A 610 27.26 17.26 10.51
C LEU A 610 28.73 17.26 10.11
N VAL A 611 29.33 16.09 9.96
CA VAL A 611 30.75 15.93 9.63
C VAL A 611 30.93 15.05 8.39
N HIS A 612 31.94 15.36 7.60
CA HIS A 612 32.40 14.54 6.49
C HIS A 612 33.62 13.75 6.92
N ASP A 613 33.58 12.44 6.78
CA ASP A 613 34.75 11.58 6.92
C ASP A 613 35.43 11.44 5.55
N ALA A 614 36.60 12.10 5.39
CA ALA A 614 37.38 12.04 4.13
C ALA A 614 37.98 10.66 3.86
N GLY A 615 38.09 9.77 4.89
CA GLY A 615 38.63 8.42 4.71
C GLY A 615 37.62 7.46 4.10
N THR A 616 36.34 7.59 4.48
CA THR A 616 35.22 6.76 4.00
C THR A 616 34.35 7.48 2.98
N ASP A 617 34.52 8.78 2.80
CA ASP A 617 33.66 9.64 1.96
C ASP A 617 32.18 9.55 2.36
N THR A 618 31.92 9.72 3.67
CA THR A 618 30.59 9.63 4.24
C THR A 618 30.22 10.84 5.09
N LEU A 619 28.92 11.12 5.18
CA LEU A 619 28.36 12.10 6.10
C LEU A 619 27.81 11.41 7.33
N SER A 620 28.04 11.97 8.50
CA SER A 620 27.46 11.50 9.75
C SER A 620 27.16 12.66 10.70
N LEU A 621 26.16 12.47 11.57
CA LEU A 621 25.94 13.35 12.68
C LEU A 621 26.83 12.92 13.85
N VAL A 622 27.40 13.91 14.52
CA VAL A 622 28.13 13.75 15.78
C VAL A 622 27.52 14.65 16.85
N ASP A 623 27.66 14.29 18.10
CA ASP A 623 27.29 15.18 19.21
C ASP A 623 28.30 16.33 19.36
N ARG A 624 28.06 17.26 20.32
CA ARG A 624 28.97 18.37 20.60
C ARG A 624 30.36 17.93 21.08
N ARG A 625 30.54 16.65 21.50
CA ARG A 625 31.83 16.08 21.90
C ARG A 625 32.57 15.40 20.76
N GLY A 626 31.91 15.27 19.62
CA GLY A 626 32.41 14.58 18.43
C GLY A 626 32.12 13.07 18.39
N GLU A 627 31.28 12.58 19.31
CA GLU A 627 30.90 11.16 19.31
C GLU A 627 29.85 10.92 18.23
N PRO A 628 29.97 9.82 17.44
CA PRO A 628 29.05 9.53 16.36
C PRO A 628 27.63 9.20 16.87
N ILE A 629 26.64 9.68 16.14
CA ILE A 629 25.23 9.42 16.39
C ILE A 629 24.67 8.50 15.31
N GLY A 630 24.22 7.34 15.69
CA GLY A 630 23.51 6.40 14.82
C GLY A 630 22.07 6.85 14.59
N LEU A 631 21.80 7.71 13.63
CA LEU A 631 20.45 8.16 13.32
C LEU A 631 19.64 7.01 12.73
N THR A 632 18.44 6.77 13.25
CA THR A 632 17.56 5.70 12.84
C THR A 632 16.15 6.23 12.61
N TYR A 633 15.58 6.02 11.43
CA TYR A 633 14.19 6.33 11.12
C TYR A 633 13.32 5.08 11.21
N LEU A 634 12.32 5.10 12.08
CA LEU A 634 11.41 3.99 12.34
C LEU A 634 9.97 4.30 11.96
N GLY A 635 9.74 5.37 11.21
CA GLY A 635 8.43 5.78 10.76
C GLY A 635 7.91 4.93 9.58
N LEU A 636 6.58 4.94 9.39
CA LEU A 636 5.90 4.20 8.32
C LEU A 636 5.82 4.94 6.99
N ILE A 637 6.21 6.22 6.97
CA ILE A 637 6.15 7.04 5.76
C ILE A 637 7.40 6.76 4.92
N PRO A 638 7.27 6.30 3.68
CA PRO A 638 8.42 6.07 2.81
C PRO A 638 9.22 7.37 2.56
N GLN A 639 10.52 7.26 2.40
CA GLN A 639 11.43 8.41 2.19
C GLN A 639 10.92 9.41 1.13
N HIS A 640 10.43 8.92 0.00
CA HIS A 640 9.96 9.74 -1.12
C HIS A 640 8.66 10.51 -0.83
N MET A 641 7.94 10.16 0.24
CA MET A 641 6.73 10.86 0.70
C MET A 641 7.01 11.83 1.86
N VAL A 642 8.16 11.72 2.51
CA VAL A 642 8.59 12.68 3.53
C VAL A 642 8.93 13.99 2.85
N ARG A 643 8.50 15.11 3.41
CA ARG A 643 8.70 16.45 2.84
C ARG A 643 9.72 17.24 3.63
N SER A 644 10.11 18.36 3.07
CA SER A 644 11.04 19.32 3.67
C SER A 644 12.42 18.73 4.00
N TYR A 645 13.19 19.42 4.81
CA TYR A 645 14.51 18.96 5.27
C TYR A 645 14.44 17.63 6.06
N ALA A 646 13.27 17.26 6.61
CA ALA A 646 13.09 15.97 7.26
C ALA A 646 13.37 14.79 6.32
N ARG A 647 13.13 14.93 5.02
CA ARG A 647 13.51 13.95 4.01
C ARG A 647 15.01 13.68 3.99
N LEU A 648 15.82 14.74 4.07
CA LEU A 648 17.29 14.63 4.06
C LEU A 648 17.79 13.88 5.31
N LEU A 649 17.17 14.13 6.46
CA LEU A 649 17.48 13.39 7.69
C LEU A 649 17.04 11.92 7.61
N VAL A 650 15.91 11.63 6.98
CA VAL A 650 15.48 10.24 6.75
C VAL A 650 16.45 9.52 5.81
N VAL A 651 16.92 10.19 4.75
CA VAL A 651 17.92 9.63 3.85
C VAL A 651 19.28 9.47 4.56
N LEU A 652 19.67 10.40 5.43
CA LEU A 652 20.89 10.25 6.23
C LEU A 652 20.80 9.04 7.20
N ALA A 653 19.61 8.81 7.76
CA ALA A 653 19.35 7.68 8.66
C ALA A 653 19.37 6.33 7.92
N ASP A 654 18.83 6.29 6.70
CA ASP A 654 18.73 5.10 5.85
C ASP A 654 18.95 5.50 4.37
N PRO A 655 20.20 5.57 3.93
CA PRO A 655 20.55 6.06 2.60
C PRO A 655 20.39 5.02 1.47
N TRP A 656 19.76 3.87 1.74
CA TRP A 656 19.68 2.78 0.79
C TRP A 656 18.35 2.79 0.00
N VAL A 657 18.46 2.54 -1.28
CA VAL A 657 17.33 2.45 -2.21
C VAL A 657 17.37 1.12 -2.95
N ASN A 658 16.21 0.49 -3.08
CA ASN A 658 16.08 -0.77 -3.81
C ASN A 658 15.71 -0.53 -5.27
N ALA A 659 16.59 -0.93 -6.19
CA ALA A 659 16.37 -0.96 -7.64
C ALA A 659 16.34 -2.40 -8.19
N SER A 660 15.67 -3.30 -7.49
CA SER A 660 15.54 -4.68 -7.96
C SER A 660 14.73 -4.76 -9.26
N PRO A 661 15.20 -5.55 -10.26
CA PRO A 661 14.43 -5.83 -11.46
C PRO A 661 13.15 -6.63 -11.20
N HIS A 662 12.99 -7.12 -9.97
CA HIS A 662 11.88 -7.93 -9.52
C HIS A 662 10.85 -7.14 -8.72
N SER A 663 11.12 -5.86 -8.43
CA SER A 663 10.17 -4.99 -7.74
C SER A 663 9.03 -4.55 -8.66
N ASP A 664 7.90 -4.19 -8.07
CA ASP A 664 6.76 -3.61 -8.81
C ASP A 664 7.12 -2.25 -9.45
N TYR A 665 8.19 -1.61 -9.01
CA TYR A 665 8.71 -0.36 -9.59
C TYR A 665 9.26 -0.52 -11.02
N THR A 666 9.55 -1.74 -11.48
CA THR A 666 9.83 -2.00 -12.91
C THR A 666 8.67 -1.64 -13.83
N LEU A 667 7.52 -1.32 -13.27
CA LEU A 667 6.38 -0.75 -14.01
C LEU A 667 6.64 0.66 -14.57
N ALA A 668 7.75 1.30 -14.26
CA ALA A 668 8.11 2.55 -14.95
C ALA A 668 8.69 2.32 -16.36
N LYS A 669 9.06 1.08 -16.73
CA LYS A 669 9.11 0.68 -18.17
C LYS A 669 7.70 0.54 -18.77
N LEU A 670 6.68 0.93 -18.00
CA LEU A 670 5.30 0.88 -18.40
C LEU A 670 5.03 1.57 -19.76
N PRO A 671 5.56 2.76 -20.09
CA PRO A 671 5.35 3.36 -21.41
C PRO A 671 5.84 2.47 -22.56
N GLU A 672 7.01 1.84 -22.43
CA GLU A 672 7.55 0.92 -23.43
C GLU A 672 6.75 -0.38 -23.50
N LEU A 673 6.36 -0.92 -22.36
CA LEU A 673 5.52 -2.11 -22.27
C LEU A 673 4.11 -1.82 -22.77
N LEU A 674 3.53 -0.67 -22.44
CA LEU A 674 2.22 -0.24 -22.93
C LEU A 674 2.22 0.06 -24.43
N ALA A 675 3.32 0.59 -24.99
CA ALA A 675 3.50 0.75 -26.44
C ALA A 675 3.44 -0.61 -27.19
N ARG A 676 3.76 -1.72 -26.51
CA ARG A 676 3.59 -3.09 -27.03
C ARG A 676 2.15 -3.59 -26.92
N CYS A 677 1.33 -3.02 -26.02
CA CYS A 677 -0.08 -3.34 -25.89
C CYS A 677 -0.87 -2.66 -27.01
N ARG A 678 -0.85 -3.20 -28.23
CA ARG A 678 -1.74 -2.75 -29.31
C ARG A 678 -3.20 -2.96 -28.88
N PRO A 679 -4.19 -2.26 -29.49
CA PRO A 679 -5.60 -2.50 -29.21
C PRO A 679 -5.93 -4.00 -29.25
N GLY A 680 -6.43 -4.52 -28.12
CA GLY A 680 -6.77 -5.93 -27.97
C GLY A 680 -5.62 -6.90 -27.67
N GLN A 681 -4.35 -6.43 -27.58
CA GLN A 681 -3.20 -7.30 -27.30
C GLN A 681 -2.87 -7.30 -25.80
N VAL A 682 -2.76 -8.51 -25.23
CA VAL A 682 -2.30 -8.76 -23.86
C VAL A 682 -0.82 -9.13 -23.89
N VAL A 683 -0.01 -8.48 -23.04
CA VAL A 683 1.44 -8.71 -22.95
C VAL A 683 1.75 -9.52 -21.70
N PRO A 684 2.23 -10.78 -21.83
CA PRO A 684 2.59 -11.60 -20.68
C PRO A 684 3.93 -11.15 -20.09
N LEU A 685 4.01 -11.14 -18.76
CA LEU A 685 5.21 -10.95 -17.94
C LEU A 685 5.42 -12.24 -17.14
N PRO A 686 6.38 -13.10 -17.50
CA PRO A 686 6.53 -14.40 -16.85
C PRO A 686 6.94 -14.28 -15.38
N ARG A 687 6.60 -15.32 -14.60
CA ARG A 687 7.07 -15.46 -13.21
C ARG A 687 8.58 -15.51 -13.19
N VAL A 688 9.18 -14.88 -12.16
CA VAL A 688 10.61 -14.98 -11.86
C VAL A 688 10.76 -15.76 -10.56
N GLN A 689 11.50 -16.87 -10.63
CA GLN A 689 11.70 -17.78 -9.52
C GLN A 689 13.15 -18.24 -9.45
N HIS A 690 13.73 -18.26 -8.26
CA HIS A 690 15.07 -18.72 -7.93
C HIS A 690 14.96 -19.84 -6.89
N GLY A 691 15.18 -21.09 -7.30
CA GLY A 691 14.88 -22.23 -6.42
C GLY A 691 13.41 -22.22 -5.96
N ARG A 692 13.18 -22.14 -4.66
CA ARG A 692 11.83 -22.03 -4.07
C ARG A 692 11.32 -20.59 -3.98
N VAL A 693 12.18 -19.58 -4.17
CA VAL A 693 11.87 -18.18 -3.98
C VAL A 693 11.26 -17.58 -5.25
N VAL A 694 10.00 -17.17 -5.19
CA VAL A 694 9.32 -16.41 -6.23
C VAL A 694 9.49 -14.92 -5.95
N THR A 695 10.31 -14.24 -6.74
CA THR A 695 10.59 -12.80 -6.59
C THR A 695 9.63 -11.92 -7.38
N ARG A 696 8.98 -12.46 -8.42
CA ARG A 696 7.92 -11.78 -9.18
C ARG A 696 6.88 -12.79 -9.65
N ARG A 697 5.63 -12.51 -9.36
CA ARG A 697 4.48 -13.28 -9.86
C ARG A 697 4.33 -13.14 -11.36
N ALA A 698 3.78 -14.16 -12.03
CA ALA A 698 3.33 -14.02 -13.41
C ALA A 698 2.26 -12.92 -13.50
N SER A 699 2.39 -12.09 -14.51
CA SER A 699 1.46 -10.97 -14.73
C SER A 699 1.18 -10.77 -16.21
N TRP A 700 0.12 -10.06 -16.52
CA TRP A 700 -0.29 -9.73 -17.88
C TRP A 700 -0.72 -8.28 -17.92
N LEU A 701 -0.16 -7.52 -18.86
CA LEU A 701 -0.60 -6.15 -19.14
C LEU A 701 -1.68 -6.23 -20.21
N ALA A 702 -2.83 -5.64 -19.94
CA ALA A 702 -3.96 -5.67 -20.87
C ALA A 702 -4.59 -4.28 -21.00
N PRO A 703 -4.94 -3.83 -22.22
CA PRO A 703 -5.83 -2.69 -22.36
C PRO A 703 -7.20 -3.06 -21.77
N THR A 704 -7.84 -2.11 -21.10
CA THR A 704 -9.17 -2.33 -20.48
C THR A 704 -10.20 -2.83 -21.48
N SER A 705 -10.11 -2.40 -22.74
CA SER A 705 -10.95 -2.84 -23.85
C SER A 705 -10.79 -4.33 -24.22
N ALA A 706 -9.68 -4.98 -23.85
CA ALA A 706 -9.46 -6.40 -24.08
C ALA A 706 -10.06 -7.30 -22.99
N LEU A 707 -10.45 -6.73 -21.84
CA LEU A 707 -11.00 -7.51 -20.75
C LEU A 707 -12.36 -8.11 -21.13
N PRO A 708 -12.63 -9.34 -20.68
CA PRO A 708 -13.92 -10.00 -20.93
C PRO A 708 -15.01 -9.49 -19.96
N LEU A 709 -15.29 -8.18 -20.03
CA LEU A 709 -16.34 -7.54 -19.22
C LEU A 709 -17.75 -7.88 -19.75
N PRO A 710 -18.81 -7.82 -18.91
CA PRO A 710 -20.18 -8.05 -19.32
C PRO A 710 -20.61 -7.21 -20.53
N ARG A 711 -21.44 -7.77 -21.42
CA ARG A 711 -21.99 -7.11 -22.60
C ARG A 711 -23.49 -7.07 -22.52
N SER A 712 -24.10 -6.06 -23.14
CA SER A 712 -25.55 -5.97 -23.24
C SER A 712 -26.13 -7.18 -23.98
N GLY A 713 -27.11 -7.84 -23.35
CA GLY A 713 -27.78 -9.04 -23.91
C GLY A 713 -26.99 -10.34 -23.79
N GLU A 714 -25.79 -10.36 -23.20
CA GLU A 714 -24.99 -11.56 -22.95
C GLU A 714 -25.51 -12.29 -21.72
N THR A 715 -25.67 -13.63 -21.80
CA THR A 715 -26.04 -14.44 -20.64
C THR A 715 -24.83 -14.67 -19.71
N PRO A 716 -25.06 -14.98 -18.42
CA PRO A 716 -23.98 -15.37 -17.50
C PRO A 716 -23.10 -16.51 -18.02
N ALA A 717 -23.69 -17.53 -18.65
CA ALA A 717 -22.95 -18.65 -19.22
C ALA A 717 -22.06 -18.22 -20.40
N GLU A 718 -22.56 -17.38 -21.30
CA GLU A 718 -21.78 -16.85 -22.42
C GLU A 718 -20.61 -15.99 -21.92
N LEU A 719 -20.85 -15.13 -20.93
CA LEU A 719 -19.82 -14.33 -20.28
C LEU A 719 -18.69 -15.19 -19.70
N VAL A 720 -19.04 -16.17 -18.87
CA VAL A 720 -18.04 -17.01 -18.19
C VAL A 720 -17.27 -17.89 -19.19
N VAL A 721 -17.91 -18.41 -20.23
CA VAL A 721 -17.22 -19.11 -21.33
C VAL A 721 -16.22 -18.18 -22.04
N ARG A 722 -16.57 -16.91 -22.24
CA ARG A 722 -15.67 -15.92 -22.85
C ARG A 722 -14.51 -15.57 -21.91
N MET A 723 -14.76 -15.48 -20.59
CA MET A 723 -13.73 -15.30 -19.58
C MET A 723 -12.76 -16.49 -19.53
N ASP A 724 -13.27 -17.71 -19.55
CA ASP A 724 -12.46 -18.92 -19.58
C ASP A 724 -11.64 -19.04 -20.88
N ALA A 725 -12.23 -18.68 -22.01
CA ALA A 725 -11.50 -18.61 -23.27
C ALA A 725 -10.38 -17.57 -23.25
N PHE A 726 -10.63 -16.39 -22.67
CA PHE A 726 -9.64 -15.35 -22.49
C PHE A 726 -8.46 -15.82 -21.62
N ARG A 727 -8.74 -16.38 -20.44
CA ARG A 727 -7.67 -16.87 -19.56
C ARG A 727 -6.84 -17.99 -20.20
N ARG A 728 -7.48 -18.95 -20.88
CA ARG A 728 -6.78 -20.05 -21.57
C ARG A 728 -5.90 -19.53 -22.72
N ALA A 729 -6.41 -18.58 -23.50
CA ALA A 729 -5.66 -17.98 -24.61
C ALA A 729 -4.37 -17.29 -24.16
N HIS A 730 -4.35 -16.77 -22.92
CA HIS A 730 -3.21 -16.06 -22.36
C HIS A 730 -2.45 -16.85 -21.28
N GLY A 731 -2.81 -18.10 -21.01
CA GLY A 731 -2.17 -18.93 -19.97
C GLY A 731 -2.37 -18.42 -18.56
N MET A 732 -3.49 -17.73 -18.28
CA MET A 732 -3.80 -17.20 -16.96
C MET A 732 -4.42 -18.27 -16.06
N PRO A 733 -4.17 -18.24 -14.72
CA PRO A 733 -4.91 -19.06 -13.78
C PRO A 733 -6.38 -18.60 -13.65
N GLU A 734 -7.20 -19.38 -12.98
CA GLU A 734 -8.60 -19.00 -12.71
C GLU A 734 -8.70 -17.78 -11.78
N GLU A 735 -7.84 -17.70 -10.77
CA GLU A 735 -7.83 -16.65 -9.76
C GLU A 735 -6.68 -15.69 -10.01
N VAL A 736 -6.99 -14.40 -10.04
CA VAL A 736 -6.03 -13.33 -10.34
C VAL A 736 -6.30 -12.10 -9.48
N PHE A 737 -5.30 -11.24 -9.36
CA PHE A 737 -5.47 -9.87 -8.88
C PHE A 737 -5.41 -8.90 -10.06
N VAL A 738 -6.35 -7.95 -10.10
CA VAL A 738 -6.37 -6.88 -11.10
C VAL A 738 -5.98 -5.56 -10.46
N HIS A 739 -5.04 -4.85 -11.07
CA HIS A 739 -4.54 -3.55 -10.65
C HIS A 739 -4.82 -2.52 -11.74
N HIS A 740 -5.22 -1.29 -11.35
CA HIS A 740 -5.21 -0.17 -12.28
C HIS A 740 -3.78 0.17 -12.67
N LEU A 741 -3.59 0.51 -13.93
CA LEU A 741 -2.38 1.18 -14.38
C LEU A 741 -2.79 2.59 -14.82
N GLY A 742 -2.44 3.59 -14.01
CA GLY A 742 -2.67 4.97 -14.34
C GLY A 742 -1.59 5.50 -15.29
N GLY A 743 -2.00 6.32 -16.27
CA GLY A 743 -1.08 7.05 -17.15
C GLY A 743 -0.43 8.29 -16.50
N GLY A 744 -0.41 8.37 -15.19
CA GLY A 744 0.12 9.48 -14.42
C GLY A 744 1.07 9.01 -13.33
N ASP A 745 1.54 9.97 -12.56
CA ASP A 745 2.41 9.78 -11.42
C ASP A 745 1.94 8.61 -10.55
N PHE A 746 2.84 7.68 -10.25
CA PHE A 746 2.61 6.47 -9.43
C PHE A 746 1.91 6.76 -8.08
N PHE A 747 1.99 7.99 -7.60
CA PHE A 747 1.46 8.44 -6.31
C PHE A 747 0.15 9.24 -6.39
N THR A 748 -0.24 9.75 -7.56
CA THR A 748 -1.42 10.63 -7.72
C THR A 748 -2.62 9.97 -8.38
N ALA A 749 -2.43 8.94 -9.17
CA ALA A 749 -3.54 8.15 -9.66
C ALA A 749 -4.14 7.41 -8.48
N GLY A 750 -5.36 7.71 -8.07
CA GLY A 750 -6.06 7.09 -6.94
C GLY A 750 -5.88 5.57 -6.93
N ASP A 751 -4.80 5.13 -6.27
CA ASP A 751 -4.31 3.75 -6.29
C ASP A 751 -5.35 2.87 -5.62
N ARG A 752 -6.30 2.43 -6.42
CA ARG A 752 -7.28 1.47 -5.96
C ARG A 752 -6.55 0.18 -5.63
N LYS A 753 -6.72 -0.27 -4.40
CA LYS A 753 -6.16 -1.54 -3.94
C LYS A 753 -6.56 -2.66 -4.90
N PRO A 754 -5.64 -3.61 -5.20
CA PRO A 754 -5.91 -4.67 -6.15
C PRO A 754 -7.20 -5.42 -5.83
N LEU A 755 -7.97 -5.74 -6.85
CA LEU A 755 -9.17 -6.53 -6.76
C LEU A 755 -8.84 -8.00 -7.06
N TRP A 756 -9.20 -8.91 -6.15
CA TRP A 756 -9.19 -10.34 -6.45
C TRP A 756 -10.36 -10.67 -7.39
N VAL A 757 -10.12 -11.49 -8.40
CA VAL A 757 -11.09 -11.87 -9.44
C VAL A 757 -10.96 -13.36 -9.75
N SER A 758 -12.07 -14.08 -9.73
CA SER A 758 -12.17 -15.41 -10.37
C SER A 758 -12.66 -15.26 -11.80
N LEU A 759 -11.87 -15.73 -12.76
CA LEU A 759 -12.21 -15.72 -14.19
C LEU A 759 -13.23 -16.81 -14.58
N ALA A 760 -13.83 -17.47 -13.60
CA ALA A 760 -14.92 -18.43 -13.75
C ALA A 760 -16.23 -17.96 -13.07
N SER A 761 -16.25 -16.74 -12.51
CA SER A 761 -17.41 -16.20 -11.80
C SER A 761 -18.02 -14.99 -12.49
N PRO A 762 -19.32 -15.02 -12.86
CA PRO A 762 -19.99 -13.85 -13.42
C PRO A 762 -20.11 -12.72 -12.40
N THR A 763 -20.20 -13.03 -11.09
CA THR A 763 -20.20 -12.04 -10.01
C THR A 763 -18.87 -11.28 -9.97
N SER A 764 -17.74 -11.99 -10.11
CA SER A 764 -16.40 -11.36 -10.19
C SER A 764 -16.31 -10.40 -11.38
N ALA A 765 -16.85 -10.75 -12.53
CA ALA A 765 -16.85 -9.89 -13.73
C ALA A 765 -17.65 -8.62 -13.52
N GLN A 766 -18.84 -8.72 -12.92
CA GLN A 766 -19.71 -7.56 -12.58
C GLN A 766 -19.03 -6.64 -11.56
N VAL A 767 -18.37 -7.21 -10.56
CA VAL A 767 -17.61 -6.42 -9.57
C VAL A 767 -16.43 -5.74 -10.22
N LEU A 768 -15.69 -6.44 -11.11
CA LEU A 768 -14.56 -5.88 -11.85
C LEU A 768 -15.01 -4.69 -12.72
N GLU A 769 -16.09 -4.84 -13.48
CA GLU A 769 -16.67 -3.75 -14.29
C GLU A 769 -16.97 -2.52 -13.43
N GLY A 770 -17.69 -2.70 -12.32
CA GLY A 770 -18.01 -1.61 -11.40
C GLY A 770 -16.79 -1.07 -10.63
N TRP A 771 -15.69 -1.82 -10.54
CA TRP A 771 -14.47 -1.40 -9.85
C TRP A 771 -13.55 -0.59 -10.76
N LEU A 772 -13.55 -0.82 -12.06
CA LEU A 772 -12.78 -0.04 -13.02
C LEU A 772 -13.19 1.44 -12.97
N ALA A 773 -12.20 2.33 -12.79
CA ALA A 773 -12.48 3.77 -12.80
C ALA A 773 -12.65 4.27 -14.23
N PRO A 774 -13.48 5.30 -14.46
CA PRO A 774 -13.54 5.98 -15.75
C PRO A 774 -12.15 6.47 -16.18
N GLY A 775 -11.79 6.25 -17.43
CA GLY A 775 -10.51 6.69 -17.99
C GLY A 775 -9.31 5.77 -17.73
N VAL A 776 -9.49 4.64 -17.04
CA VAL A 776 -8.43 3.62 -16.93
C VAL A 776 -8.29 2.89 -18.26
N GLU A 777 -7.19 3.14 -18.96
CA GLU A 777 -6.91 2.54 -20.26
C GLU A 777 -6.29 1.15 -20.17
N TYR A 778 -5.52 0.90 -19.11
CA TYR A 778 -4.76 -0.34 -18.93
C TYR A 778 -4.90 -0.90 -17.52
N VAL A 779 -4.80 -2.23 -17.43
CA VAL A 779 -4.73 -2.97 -16.17
C VAL A 779 -3.54 -3.93 -16.18
N ARG A 780 -3.02 -4.21 -14.99
CA ARG A 780 -2.14 -5.37 -14.75
C ARG A 780 -2.96 -6.46 -14.09
N ILE A 781 -2.96 -7.63 -14.69
CA ILE A 781 -3.52 -8.86 -14.13
C ILE A 781 -2.34 -9.63 -13.54
N THR A 782 -2.43 -10.10 -12.31
CA THR A 782 -1.36 -10.84 -11.61
C THR A 782 -1.93 -12.14 -11.07
N GLU A 783 -1.22 -13.25 -11.22
CA GLU A 783 -1.64 -14.54 -10.64
C GLU A 783 -1.90 -14.42 -9.13
N ALA A 784 -2.95 -15.04 -8.62
CA ALA A 784 -3.16 -15.19 -7.19
C ALA A 784 -2.23 -16.30 -6.66
N LEU A 785 -1.14 -15.86 -6.04
CA LEU A 785 -0.11 -16.74 -5.45
C LEU A 785 0.24 -16.21 -4.06
N PRO A 786 0.22 -17.02 -2.98
CA PRO A 786 -0.14 -18.45 -2.93
C PRO A 786 -1.53 -18.76 -3.47
N ALA A 787 -1.70 -19.97 -4.02
CA ALA A 787 -3.02 -20.46 -4.39
C ALA A 787 -3.92 -20.57 -3.15
N ARG A 788 -5.21 -20.36 -3.29
CA ARG A 788 -6.17 -20.29 -2.18
C ARG A 788 -6.14 -21.54 -1.27
N ASN A 789 -5.93 -22.73 -1.83
CA ASN A 789 -5.81 -23.98 -1.10
C ASN A 789 -4.39 -24.27 -0.54
N ALA A 790 -3.42 -23.38 -0.75
CA ALA A 790 -2.01 -23.55 -0.40
C ALA A 790 -1.50 -22.51 0.61
N HIS A 791 -2.34 -22.12 1.55
CA HIS A 791 -1.97 -21.33 2.72
C HIS A 791 -1.79 -22.27 3.92
N PRO A 792 -0.59 -22.36 4.53
CA PRO A 792 -0.30 -23.37 5.56
C PRO A 792 -0.95 -23.08 6.92
N GLN A 793 -1.36 -21.84 7.20
CA GLN A 793 -1.97 -21.45 8.46
C GLN A 793 -3.43 -21.89 8.51
N LEU A 794 -3.78 -22.59 9.59
CA LEU A 794 -5.17 -22.97 9.90
C LEU A 794 -5.64 -22.19 11.14
N ASP A 795 -6.92 -21.87 11.17
CA ASP A 795 -7.61 -21.39 12.38
C ASP A 795 -8.09 -22.56 13.27
N ALA A 796 -8.76 -22.25 14.37
CA ALA A 796 -9.25 -23.24 15.32
C ALA A 796 -10.28 -24.22 14.70
N GLU A 797 -11.03 -23.76 13.70
CA GLU A 797 -11.97 -24.56 12.93
C GLU A 797 -11.32 -25.27 11.72
N ARG A 798 -10.00 -25.29 11.66
CA ARG A 798 -9.18 -25.86 10.59
C ARG A 798 -9.41 -25.24 9.20
N ARG A 799 -9.93 -24.03 9.13
CA ARG A 799 -10.05 -23.28 7.88
C ARG A 799 -8.73 -22.53 7.58
N ARG A 800 -8.38 -22.44 6.32
CA ARG A 800 -7.14 -21.78 5.86
C ARG A 800 -7.22 -20.27 6.01
N ARG A 801 -6.11 -19.69 6.49
CA ARG A 801 -5.92 -18.24 6.59
C ARG A 801 -4.71 -17.81 5.77
N ALA A 802 -4.89 -16.77 4.97
CA ALA A 802 -3.74 -16.15 4.31
C ALA A 802 -2.82 -15.53 5.37
N THR A 803 -1.52 -15.80 5.27
CA THR A 803 -0.50 -15.20 6.12
C THR A 803 0.54 -14.47 5.29
N GLU A 804 1.08 -13.40 5.83
CA GLU A 804 2.24 -12.69 5.30
C GLU A 804 3.21 -12.44 6.44
N HIS A 805 4.45 -12.82 6.21
CA HIS A 805 5.53 -12.69 7.18
C HIS A 805 6.41 -11.50 6.82
N ALA A 806 6.87 -10.77 7.82
CA ALA A 806 7.87 -9.73 7.68
C ALA A 806 9.13 -10.14 8.46
N ALA A 807 10.27 -10.20 7.77
CA ALA A 807 11.58 -10.47 8.34
C ALA A 807 12.56 -9.35 7.98
N MET A 808 13.64 -9.22 8.75
CA MET A 808 14.64 -8.18 8.55
C MET A 808 15.98 -8.80 8.19
N LEU A 809 16.63 -8.25 7.19
CA LEU A 809 17.97 -8.57 6.73
C LEU A 809 18.90 -7.39 6.97
N ILE A 810 20.10 -7.65 7.41
CA ILE A 810 21.20 -6.67 7.51
C ILE A 810 22.46 -7.27 6.88
N TRP A 811 23.27 -6.39 6.27
CA TRP A 811 24.59 -6.72 5.78
C TRP A 811 25.61 -5.98 6.64
N PRO A 812 26.08 -6.60 7.73
CA PRO A 812 27.02 -5.94 8.63
C PRO A 812 28.32 -5.63 7.88
N GLU A 813 28.89 -4.47 8.17
CA GLU A 813 30.26 -4.15 7.71
C GLU A 813 31.24 -5.16 8.29
N GLU A 814 32.20 -5.64 7.49
CA GLU A 814 33.26 -6.48 8.02
C GLU A 814 34.10 -5.61 8.98
N SER A 815 34.14 -5.99 10.27
CA SER A 815 34.87 -5.32 11.32
C SER A 815 36.39 -5.48 11.15
#